data_e2484ec9e57fa87652f0b7251a231b09
#
_entry.id   e2484ec9e57fa87652f0b7251a231b09
#
_cell.length_a   1.000
_cell.length_b   1.000
_cell.length_c   1.000
_cell.angle_alpha   90.00
_cell.angle_beta   90.00
_cell.angle_gamma   90.00
#
_symmetry.space_group_name_H-M   'P 1'
#
loop_
_entity.id
_entity.type
_entity.pdbx_description
1 polymer ?
#
loop_
_entity_poly.entity_id
_entity_poly.type
_entity_poly.pdbx_seq_one_letter_code
_entity_poly.pdbx_strand_id
1 'polypeptide(L)'
;MKKSRGIVVLLLTVILTVFFCFTAAVGIGPTGTGAAKHINTGLDLSGGVSITYQTKKSNPTKEEMSDTIYKLQKRVEQYSTEAQVYQEGSDRITVEIPGVTDADAILNDLGKPGSLYFITQEDADGNQNFTTGQNGYVLARSMDEIKESGCVVLEGSDVADAEGGAIQNQSTSAKEYVVSLTLTSDGKNSGKEKFSEATKENVGKQIAIIYDNQVVSAPNVNEQISGGKAQISGMKDLEEAQNLASYIRIGSLSLELEELRSSVVAAQLGEEAISTSVMAGAIGLIIVILFMIIAYRVPGIVAGIALILYTVLMLITLNAFDITLTLPGIAGIILGIGMAVDANVIIYARIREEIGAGVSVRSAIKAGFSKAFSAIFDGNITTLIAAFVLMWLGSGTVKGFAYTLALGIVISMFTSLVVSILIVNALYAVGIHDPKFYGSTKERKAINFVGKRKVFFIVSIILILSGPAAMLINSQAGNKALNYSLEFSGGTSTTVTFNEDMDIKTIDSEVTPVVEEVTGDKNVQPTKVVGTNQVVIKTRSLTQEEREALQNALVEKFGVDENTISTESISSTVSKEMRQDAIVAVVVATICMLLYIWFRFKDIRFASSAVLALLHDVLVVLAFYAIARISVGNTFIACMLTIVGYSINATIVIFDRIRENMHGSRRIDNIEEVVNSSITQTLTRSIYTSFTTFVMVAVLYIMGVSSIREFAAPLMVGILVGAYSSVCVTGALWLVMKKNVKRKGQPAVTMAATGKTSGTSSVQKKTRDVSQKDPAQPKKKNRKRVAERLAAQEAAQNKTEDEK
;
A
#
# COMPACT_ATOMS: atom_id res chain seq x y z
N MET A 1 41.77 -0.97 5.00
CA MET A 1 41.54 -2.13 5.90
C MET A 1 42.73 -3.07 5.76
N LYS A 2 43.17 -3.76 6.82
CA LYS A 2 44.24 -4.80 6.75
C LYS A 2 43.63 -6.10 6.15
N LYS A 3 44.44 -6.93 5.47
CA LYS A 3 43.99 -8.16 4.80
C LYS A 3 43.24 -9.12 5.76
N SER A 4 43.73 -9.31 6.96
CA SER A 4 43.09 -10.14 7.98
C SER A 4 41.71 -9.63 8.38
N ARG A 5 41.55 -8.31 8.58
CA ARG A 5 40.21 -7.70 8.82
C ARG A 5 39.28 -7.85 7.62
N GLY A 6 39.80 -7.80 6.40
CA GLY A 6 39.00 -8.03 5.18
C GLY A 6 38.42 -9.45 5.13
N ILE A 7 39.21 -10.46 5.43
CA ILE A 7 38.77 -11.85 5.50
C ILE A 7 37.69 -12.02 6.57
N VAL A 8 37.91 -11.46 7.77
CA VAL A 8 36.93 -11.54 8.87
C VAL A 8 35.60 -10.91 8.49
N VAL A 9 35.60 -9.72 7.82
CA VAL A 9 34.37 -9.07 7.36
C VAL A 9 33.64 -9.93 6.32
N LEU A 10 34.34 -10.52 5.35
CA LEU A 10 33.74 -11.40 4.35
C LEU A 10 33.13 -12.65 5.00
N LEU A 11 33.86 -13.31 5.89
CA LEU A 11 33.37 -14.47 6.62
C LEU A 11 32.14 -14.10 7.44
N LEU A 12 32.20 -12.99 8.19
CA LEU A 12 31.05 -12.51 9.00
C LEU A 12 29.84 -12.20 8.11
N THR A 13 30.03 -11.56 6.94
CA THR A 13 28.95 -11.28 6.00
C THR A 13 28.31 -12.57 5.47
N VAL A 14 29.11 -13.56 5.09
CA VAL A 14 28.59 -14.86 4.64
C VAL A 14 27.83 -15.55 5.76
N ILE A 15 28.40 -15.62 6.97
CA ILE A 15 27.77 -16.25 8.14
C ILE A 15 26.43 -15.55 8.45
N LEU A 16 26.42 -14.20 8.50
CA LEU A 16 25.20 -13.45 8.75
C LEU A 16 24.14 -13.65 7.63
N THR A 17 24.57 -13.66 6.36
CA THR A 17 23.65 -13.91 5.25
C THR A 17 23.04 -15.30 5.34
N VAL A 18 23.85 -16.34 5.59
CA VAL A 18 23.37 -17.71 5.79
C VAL A 18 22.45 -17.80 7.01
N PHE A 19 22.83 -17.17 8.12
CA PHE A 19 22.01 -17.13 9.33
C PHE A 19 20.63 -16.48 9.07
N PHE A 20 20.60 -15.33 8.41
CA PHE A 20 19.32 -14.71 8.07
C PHE A 20 18.50 -15.51 7.05
N CYS A 21 19.16 -16.15 6.07
CA CYS A 21 18.47 -17.08 5.15
C CYS A 21 17.85 -18.26 5.92
N PHE A 22 18.59 -18.81 6.88
CA PHE A 22 18.08 -19.88 7.75
C PHE A 22 16.91 -19.38 8.61
N THR A 23 17.02 -18.19 9.20
CA THR A 23 15.95 -17.55 9.97
C THR A 23 14.69 -17.36 9.14
N ALA A 24 14.80 -16.85 7.91
CA ALA A 24 13.66 -16.68 7.03
C ALA A 24 13.02 -18.00 6.58
N ALA A 25 13.80 -19.07 6.46
CA ALA A 25 13.30 -20.38 6.05
C ALA A 25 12.67 -21.18 7.20
N VAL A 26 13.27 -21.17 8.38
CA VAL A 26 12.91 -22.06 9.51
C VAL A 26 12.38 -21.28 10.71
N GLY A 27 12.88 -20.06 10.93
CA GLY A 27 12.61 -19.27 12.13
C GLY A 27 13.61 -19.51 13.26
N ILE A 28 13.49 -18.72 14.32
CA ILE A 28 14.30 -18.83 15.54
C ILE A 28 13.39 -19.20 16.71
N GLY A 29 13.85 -20.16 17.52
CA GLY A 29 13.17 -20.59 18.73
C GLY A 29 11.91 -21.46 18.49
N PRO A 30 11.19 -21.80 19.57
CA PRO A 30 10.01 -22.67 19.49
C PRO A 30 8.84 -22.03 18.72
N THR A 31 8.78 -20.71 18.71
CA THR A 31 7.73 -19.91 18.01
C THR A 31 8.01 -19.73 16.53
N GLY A 32 9.21 -20.08 16.05
CA GLY A 32 9.58 -19.91 14.64
C GLY A 32 9.65 -18.44 14.21
N THR A 33 9.96 -17.52 15.14
CA THR A 33 10.01 -16.08 14.85
C THR A 33 10.96 -15.77 13.70
N GLY A 34 10.51 -14.94 12.74
CA GLY A 34 11.26 -14.56 11.55
C GLY A 34 11.09 -15.50 10.36
N ALA A 35 10.36 -16.63 10.49
CA ALA A 35 10.08 -17.52 9.38
C ALA A 35 9.04 -16.90 8.41
N ALA A 36 9.31 -17.03 7.12
CA ALA A 36 8.41 -16.51 6.08
C ALA A 36 7.01 -17.17 6.12
N LYS A 37 6.90 -18.42 6.56
CA LYS A 37 5.63 -19.14 6.70
C LYS A 37 4.72 -18.61 7.82
N HIS A 38 5.25 -17.81 8.74
CA HIS A 38 4.49 -17.21 9.83
C HIS A 38 4.26 -15.69 9.61
N ILE A 39 4.39 -15.21 8.37
CA ILE A 39 3.98 -13.86 8.01
C ILE A 39 2.46 -13.86 7.91
N ASN A 40 1.80 -12.94 8.63
CA ASN A 40 0.36 -12.75 8.54
C ASN A 40 -0.03 -12.39 7.11
N THR A 41 -0.98 -13.11 6.55
CA THR A 41 -1.50 -12.85 5.19
C THR A 41 -2.83 -12.13 5.26
N GLY A 42 -3.02 -11.14 4.39
CA GLY A 42 -4.31 -10.47 4.25
C GLY A 42 -5.35 -11.37 3.60
N LEU A 43 -6.61 -10.97 3.68
CA LEU A 43 -7.74 -11.69 3.12
C LEU A 43 -7.61 -12.00 1.63
N ASP A 44 -6.96 -11.10 0.88
CA ASP A 44 -6.65 -11.28 -0.53
C ASP A 44 -5.67 -12.43 -0.82
N LEU A 45 -4.99 -12.95 0.21
CA LEU A 45 -4.05 -14.07 0.13
C LEU A 45 -4.53 -15.31 0.88
N SER A 46 -5.12 -15.17 2.06
CA SER A 46 -5.61 -16.29 2.86
C SER A 46 -7.04 -16.70 2.52
N GLY A 47 -7.74 -15.88 1.75
CA GLY A 47 -9.18 -15.99 1.59
C GLY A 47 -9.91 -15.60 2.88
N GLY A 48 -11.22 -15.55 2.84
CA GLY A 48 -12.04 -15.24 3.99
C GLY A 48 -12.99 -14.06 3.75
N VAL A 49 -13.46 -13.47 4.84
CA VAL A 49 -14.49 -12.45 4.86
C VAL A 49 -13.96 -11.15 5.47
N SER A 50 -14.23 -10.00 4.85
CA SER A 50 -14.05 -8.67 5.42
C SER A 50 -15.35 -7.89 5.36
N ILE A 51 -15.75 -7.29 6.47
CA ILE A 51 -16.95 -6.44 6.53
C ILE A 51 -16.58 -5.14 7.23
N THR A 52 -16.96 -4.02 6.63
CA THR A 52 -16.86 -2.72 7.27
C THR A 52 -18.27 -2.22 7.58
N TYR A 53 -18.54 -1.99 8.85
CA TYR A 53 -19.79 -1.41 9.36
C TYR A 53 -19.62 0.05 9.70
N GLN A 54 -20.69 0.83 9.50
CA GLN A 54 -20.85 2.17 10.05
C GLN A 54 -21.83 2.14 11.21
N THR A 55 -21.53 2.90 12.25
CA THR A 55 -22.51 3.08 13.34
C THR A 55 -23.62 4.01 12.88
N LYS A 56 -24.89 3.64 13.14
CA LYS A 56 -26.04 4.53 12.88
C LYS A 56 -26.00 5.79 13.74
N LYS A 57 -25.34 5.70 14.89
CA LYS A 57 -25.10 6.86 15.78
C LYS A 57 -23.98 7.73 15.23
N SER A 58 -24.28 8.96 14.88
CA SER A 58 -23.36 9.89 14.19
C SER A 58 -22.11 10.28 14.97
N ASN A 59 -22.05 10.12 16.28
CA ASN A 59 -20.88 10.41 17.12
C ASN A 59 -20.85 9.43 18.27
N PRO A 60 -20.42 8.18 18.05
CA PRO A 60 -20.29 7.20 19.13
C PRO A 60 -19.18 7.61 20.10
N THR A 61 -19.34 7.31 21.39
CA THR A 61 -18.28 7.52 22.37
C THR A 61 -17.16 6.48 22.16
N LYS A 62 -15.98 6.76 22.71
CA LYS A 62 -14.88 5.80 22.63
C LYS A 62 -15.19 4.50 23.39
N GLU A 63 -15.94 4.61 24.47
CA GLU A 63 -16.38 3.46 25.26
C GLU A 63 -17.35 2.59 24.44
N GLU A 64 -18.37 3.18 23.81
CA GLU A 64 -19.33 2.46 22.96
C GLU A 64 -18.63 1.77 21.78
N MET A 65 -17.68 2.44 21.13
CA MET A 65 -16.89 1.85 20.04
C MET A 65 -16.02 0.69 20.54
N SER A 66 -15.32 0.88 21.66
CA SER A 66 -14.44 -0.15 22.23
C SER A 66 -15.23 -1.37 22.69
N ASP A 67 -16.40 -1.16 23.31
CA ASP A 67 -17.28 -2.23 23.75
C ASP A 67 -17.84 -3.02 22.55
N THR A 68 -18.29 -2.30 21.52
CA THR A 68 -18.80 -2.94 20.29
C THR A 68 -17.71 -3.75 19.59
N ILE A 69 -16.48 -3.20 19.48
CA ILE A 69 -15.33 -3.90 18.91
C ILE A 69 -14.99 -5.15 19.72
N TYR A 70 -14.93 -5.04 21.06
CA TYR A 70 -14.64 -6.17 21.93
C TYR A 70 -15.68 -7.29 21.77
N LYS A 71 -16.97 -6.95 21.70
CA LYS A 71 -18.05 -7.92 21.50
C LYS A 71 -18.00 -8.57 20.13
N LEU A 72 -17.77 -7.80 19.07
CA LEU A 72 -17.55 -8.35 17.72
C LEU A 72 -16.31 -9.25 17.67
N GLN A 73 -15.20 -8.85 18.32
CA GLN A 73 -13.98 -9.67 18.38
C GLN A 73 -14.28 -11.03 19.05
N LYS A 74 -14.99 -11.04 20.15
CA LYS A 74 -15.39 -12.28 20.84
C LYS A 74 -16.30 -13.17 20.00
N ARG A 75 -17.10 -12.57 19.14
CA ARG A 75 -17.95 -13.26 18.19
C ARG A 75 -17.14 -13.93 17.09
N VAL A 76 -16.24 -13.21 16.45
CA VAL A 76 -15.49 -13.72 15.31
C VAL A 76 -14.39 -14.72 15.70
N GLU A 77 -13.90 -14.68 16.94
CA GLU A 77 -12.95 -15.65 17.49
C GLU A 77 -13.45 -17.10 17.43
N GLN A 78 -14.77 -17.31 17.37
CA GLN A 78 -15.33 -18.68 17.20
C GLN A 78 -15.16 -19.23 15.77
N TYR A 79 -15.01 -18.36 14.77
CA TYR A 79 -14.82 -18.75 13.37
C TYR A 79 -13.34 -18.88 13.01
N SER A 80 -12.52 -17.97 13.51
CA SER A 80 -11.08 -17.95 13.26
C SER A 80 -10.32 -17.30 14.41
N THR A 81 -9.28 -17.98 14.90
CA THR A 81 -8.37 -17.41 15.91
C THR A 81 -7.53 -16.26 15.38
N GLU A 82 -7.45 -16.11 14.06
CA GLU A 82 -6.75 -15.01 13.37
C GLU A 82 -7.68 -13.86 13.02
N ALA A 83 -8.97 -13.95 13.39
CA ALA A 83 -9.94 -12.91 13.14
C ALA A 83 -9.59 -11.61 13.88
N GLN A 84 -9.78 -10.48 13.20
CA GLN A 84 -9.48 -9.16 13.73
C GLN A 84 -10.66 -8.23 13.60
N VAL A 85 -10.94 -7.47 14.67
CA VAL A 85 -11.93 -6.40 14.68
C VAL A 85 -11.25 -5.11 15.12
N TYR A 86 -11.34 -4.09 14.31
CA TYR A 86 -10.68 -2.81 14.60
C TYR A 86 -11.49 -1.61 14.15
N GLN A 87 -11.24 -0.47 14.79
CA GLN A 87 -11.86 0.80 14.44
C GLN A 87 -11.22 1.39 13.18
N GLU A 88 -12.06 1.83 12.25
CA GLU A 88 -11.66 2.58 11.06
C GLU A 88 -12.31 3.98 11.08
N GLY A 89 -11.50 5.02 11.29
CA GLY A 89 -12.02 6.38 11.46
C GLY A 89 -12.69 6.62 12.80
N SER A 90 -13.77 7.43 12.84
CA SER A 90 -14.47 7.80 14.08
C SER A 90 -15.69 6.92 14.40
N ASP A 91 -16.32 6.35 13.38
CA ASP A 91 -17.66 5.75 13.43
C ASP A 91 -17.78 4.46 12.63
N ARG A 92 -16.65 3.83 12.26
CA ARG A 92 -16.62 2.58 11.49
C ARG A 92 -15.88 1.49 12.24
N ILE A 93 -16.32 0.26 12.02
CA ILE A 93 -15.70 -0.94 12.55
C ILE A 93 -15.50 -1.91 11.40
N THR A 94 -14.26 -2.37 11.23
CA THR A 94 -13.91 -3.37 10.23
C THR A 94 -13.65 -4.69 10.92
N VAL A 95 -14.26 -5.74 10.39
CA VAL A 95 -14.15 -7.13 10.81
C VAL A 95 -13.46 -7.91 9.71
N GLU A 96 -12.37 -8.59 10.01
CA GLU A 96 -11.62 -9.44 9.08
C GLU A 96 -11.49 -10.85 9.64
N ILE A 97 -11.93 -11.85 8.88
CA ILE A 97 -11.93 -13.26 9.28
C ILE A 97 -11.22 -14.06 8.20
N PRO A 98 -9.91 -14.26 8.32
CA PRO A 98 -9.13 -15.02 7.34
C PRO A 98 -9.39 -16.52 7.45
N GLY A 99 -9.21 -17.23 6.32
CA GLY A 99 -9.17 -18.69 6.25
C GLY A 99 -10.52 -19.38 6.40
N VAL A 100 -11.63 -18.65 6.37
CA VAL A 100 -12.98 -19.25 6.46
C VAL A 100 -13.47 -19.66 5.08
N THR A 101 -14.13 -20.82 5.03
CA THR A 101 -14.67 -21.41 3.79
C THR A 101 -16.15 -21.14 3.60
N ASP A 102 -16.92 -21.01 4.68
CA ASP A 102 -18.35 -20.69 4.64
C ASP A 102 -18.55 -19.21 4.99
N ALA A 103 -18.38 -18.38 3.99
CA ALA A 103 -18.46 -16.95 4.14
C ALA A 103 -19.90 -16.46 4.33
N ASP A 104 -20.88 -17.12 3.72
CA ASP A 104 -22.27 -16.68 3.75
C ASP A 104 -22.93 -16.96 5.11
N ALA A 105 -22.62 -18.10 5.76
CA ALA A 105 -23.05 -18.34 7.13
C ALA A 105 -22.53 -17.26 8.09
N ILE A 106 -21.27 -16.84 7.91
CA ILE A 106 -20.65 -15.81 8.73
C ILE A 106 -21.23 -14.43 8.42
N LEU A 107 -21.45 -14.10 7.15
CA LEU A 107 -22.11 -12.86 6.73
C LEU A 107 -23.53 -12.79 7.30
N ASN A 108 -24.27 -13.89 7.29
CA ASN A 108 -25.58 -13.99 7.90
C ASN A 108 -25.55 -13.74 9.41
N ASP A 109 -24.55 -14.28 10.09
CA ASP A 109 -24.38 -14.09 11.54
C ASP A 109 -23.85 -12.70 11.91
N LEU A 110 -22.98 -12.12 11.10
CA LEU A 110 -22.38 -10.81 11.35
C LEU A 110 -23.16 -9.65 10.71
N GLY A 111 -23.79 -9.88 9.56
CA GLY A 111 -24.46 -8.85 8.76
C GLY A 111 -25.73 -8.31 9.36
N LYS A 112 -26.31 -9.02 10.32
CA LYS A 112 -27.44 -8.53 11.09
C LYS A 112 -26.95 -8.17 12.49
N PRO A 113 -26.73 -6.89 12.81
CA PRO A 113 -26.51 -6.47 14.19
C PRO A 113 -27.78 -6.80 14.95
N GLY A 114 -27.84 -8.01 15.46
CA GLY A 114 -29.02 -8.55 16.07
C GLY A 114 -29.51 -7.70 17.22
N SER A 115 -30.76 -7.33 17.19
CA SER A 115 -31.43 -6.78 18.35
C SER A 115 -31.88 -7.94 19.24
N LEU A 116 -31.29 -8.03 20.44
CA LEU A 116 -31.66 -9.01 21.44
C LEU A 116 -32.69 -8.40 22.39
N TYR A 117 -33.82 -9.06 22.48
CA TYR A 117 -34.87 -8.70 23.48
C TYR A 117 -35.29 -9.94 24.25
N PHE A 118 -35.57 -9.73 25.55
CA PHE A 118 -36.29 -10.68 26.35
C PHE A 118 -37.69 -10.13 26.52
N ILE A 119 -38.71 -10.89 26.13
CA ILE A 119 -40.12 -10.44 26.21
C ILE A 119 -40.96 -11.35 27.05
N THR A 120 -41.96 -10.79 27.69
CA THR A 120 -42.96 -11.54 28.44
C THR A 120 -43.86 -12.33 27.52
N GLN A 121 -44.48 -13.43 28.02
CA GLN A 121 -45.36 -14.28 27.23
C GLN A 121 -46.61 -13.52 26.77
N GLU A 122 -47.18 -12.64 27.60
CA GLU A 122 -48.39 -11.88 27.34
C GLU A 122 -48.26 -10.44 27.82
N ASP A 123 -49.03 -9.52 27.26
CA ASP A 123 -49.14 -8.16 27.77
C ASP A 123 -50.11 -8.03 28.96
N ALA A 124 -50.30 -6.79 29.45
CA ALA A 124 -51.19 -6.49 30.59
C ALA A 124 -52.69 -6.78 30.31
N ASP A 125 -53.05 -6.81 29.01
CA ASP A 125 -54.42 -7.10 28.55
C ASP A 125 -54.63 -8.60 28.22
N GLY A 126 -53.60 -9.45 28.41
CA GLY A 126 -53.62 -10.88 28.13
C GLY A 126 -53.38 -11.28 26.67
N ASN A 127 -52.97 -10.37 25.83
CA ASN A 127 -52.63 -10.73 24.44
C ASN A 127 -51.26 -11.40 24.39
N GLN A 128 -51.19 -12.53 23.66
CA GLN A 128 -49.95 -13.30 23.51
C GLN A 128 -48.94 -12.53 22.62
N ASN A 129 -47.71 -12.41 23.11
CA ASN A 129 -46.61 -11.80 22.33
C ASN A 129 -45.95 -12.81 21.38
N PHE A 130 -45.98 -14.10 21.71
CA PHE A 130 -45.48 -15.18 20.85
C PHE A 130 -46.37 -16.47 21.07
N THR A 131 -46.33 -17.35 20.09
CA THR A 131 -47.09 -18.60 20.07
C THR A 131 -46.26 -19.76 19.49
N THR A 132 -46.72 -20.99 19.70
CA THR A 132 -46.06 -22.18 19.15
C THR A 132 -46.46 -22.33 17.67
N GLY A 133 -45.48 -22.27 16.76
CA GLY A 133 -45.62 -22.54 15.34
C GLY A 133 -45.27 -23.99 14.99
N GLN A 134 -45.24 -24.32 13.68
CA GLN A 134 -44.91 -25.66 13.19
C GLN A 134 -43.46 -26.05 13.43
N ASN A 135 -42.51 -25.11 13.44
CA ASN A 135 -41.06 -25.35 13.59
C ASN A 135 -40.48 -24.66 14.85
N GLY A 136 -41.28 -24.42 15.88
CA GLY A 136 -40.83 -23.71 17.09
C GLY A 136 -41.76 -22.54 17.43
N TYR A 137 -41.26 -21.59 18.21
CA TYR A 137 -41.99 -20.40 18.57
C TYR A 137 -41.95 -19.32 17.51
N VAL A 138 -43.07 -18.59 17.33
CA VAL A 138 -43.17 -17.45 16.41
C VAL A 138 -43.78 -16.25 17.12
N LEU A 139 -43.40 -15.04 16.71
CA LEU A 139 -44.01 -13.82 17.21
C LEU A 139 -45.49 -13.76 16.81
N ALA A 140 -46.38 -13.46 17.73
CA ALA A 140 -47.79 -13.27 17.47
C ALA A 140 -48.12 -11.81 17.10
N ARG A 141 -47.22 -10.88 17.43
CA ARG A 141 -47.31 -9.43 17.22
C ARG A 141 -45.97 -8.92 16.71
N SER A 142 -45.96 -7.75 16.08
CA SER A 142 -44.72 -7.10 15.65
C SER A 142 -43.86 -6.66 16.85
N MET A 143 -42.54 -6.63 16.70
CA MET A 143 -41.67 -6.18 17.79
C MET A 143 -41.91 -4.74 18.19
N ASP A 144 -42.35 -3.88 17.29
CA ASP A 144 -42.67 -2.48 17.60
C ASP A 144 -43.90 -2.39 18.51
N GLU A 145 -44.97 -3.17 18.25
CA GLU A 145 -46.13 -3.28 19.15
C GLU A 145 -45.79 -3.86 20.51
N ILE A 146 -44.86 -4.84 20.57
CA ILE A 146 -44.37 -5.44 21.80
C ILE A 146 -43.58 -4.43 22.64
N LYS A 147 -42.78 -3.57 22.02
CA LYS A 147 -42.03 -2.50 22.68
C LYS A 147 -42.97 -1.42 23.24
N GLU A 148 -43.94 -1.00 22.41
CA GLU A 148 -44.95 -0.01 22.85
C GLU A 148 -45.82 -0.48 24.00
N SER A 149 -46.10 -1.80 24.06
CA SER A 149 -46.84 -2.41 25.18
C SER A 149 -46.05 -2.62 26.47
N GLY A 150 -44.73 -2.28 26.47
CA GLY A 150 -43.86 -2.45 27.65
C GLY A 150 -43.52 -3.90 27.98
N CYS A 151 -43.71 -4.81 27.07
CA CYS A 151 -43.45 -6.25 27.28
C CYS A 151 -41.97 -6.64 27.14
N VAL A 152 -41.08 -5.74 26.82
CA VAL A 152 -39.64 -5.97 26.79
C VAL A 152 -39.08 -5.88 28.22
N VAL A 153 -38.54 -6.98 28.69
CA VAL A 153 -37.97 -7.12 30.07
C VAL A 153 -36.50 -6.79 30.13
N LEU A 154 -35.74 -7.25 29.14
CA LEU A 154 -34.33 -6.98 28.99
C LEU A 154 -34.02 -6.66 27.52
N GLU A 155 -33.04 -5.81 27.33
CA GLU A 155 -32.39 -5.56 26.08
C GLU A 155 -30.98 -6.20 26.05
N GLY A 156 -30.38 -6.31 24.89
CA GLY A 156 -29.03 -6.85 24.80
C GLY A 156 -27.99 -6.13 25.65
N SER A 157 -28.13 -4.84 25.84
CA SER A 157 -27.28 -4.02 26.73
C SER A 157 -27.37 -4.40 28.22
N ASP A 158 -28.41 -5.08 28.64
CA ASP A 158 -28.62 -5.55 30.04
C ASP A 158 -27.85 -6.87 30.31
N VAL A 159 -27.32 -7.53 29.27
CA VAL A 159 -26.55 -8.77 29.36
C VAL A 159 -25.06 -8.48 29.36
N ALA A 160 -24.35 -8.94 30.36
CA ALA A 160 -22.89 -8.81 30.45
C ALA A 160 -22.16 -9.96 29.77
N ASP A 161 -22.67 -11.20 29.89
CA ASP A 161 -22.05 -12.39 29.27
C ASP A 161 -23.05 -13.55 29.19
N ALA A 162 -22.81 -14.48 28.24
CA ALA A 162 -23.53 -15.73 28.12
C ALA A 162 -22.58 -16.85 27.67
N GLU A 163 -22.61 -17.99 28.33
CA GLU A 163 -21.71 -19.12 28.07
C GLU A 163 -22.50 -20.43 27.96
N GLY A 164 -22.35 -21.14 26.83
CA GLY A 164 -22.96 -22.47 26.63
C GLY A 164 -22.04 -23.56 27.19
N GLY A 165 -22.58 -24.41 28.03
CA GLY A 165 -21.81 -25.47 28.67
C GLY A 165 -22.62 -26.71 29.00
N ALA A 166 -21.94 -27.73 29.53
CA ALA A 166 -22.56 -28.93 30.06
C ALA A 166 -22.33 -29.03 31.57
N ILE A 167 -23.41 -29.20 32.32
CA ILE A 167 -23.37 -29.45 33.75
C ILE A 167 -23.82 -30.87 34.04
N GLN A 168 -23.40 -31.41 35.18
CA GLN A 168 -23.87 -32.67 35.64
C GLN A 168 -25.02 -32.43 36.62
N ASN A 169 -26.19 -32.91 36.27
CA ASN A 169 -27.36 -32.83 37.17
C ASN A 169 -27.09 -33.64 38.45
N GLN A 170 -27.11 -32.96 39.59
CA GLN A 170 -26.75 -33.56 40.88
C GLN A 170 -27.75 -34.66 41.33
N SER A 171 -28.98 -34.62 40.81
CA SER A 171 -30.02 -35.61 41.19
C SER A 171 -30.05 -36.82 40.28
N THR A 172 -29.71 -36.66 39.00
CA THR A 172 -29.82 -37.75 37.98
C THR A 172 -28.49 -38.26 37.46
N SER A 173 -27.38 -37.58 37.78
CA SER A 173 -26.04 -37.78 37.23
C SER A 173 -25.99 -37.69 35.70
N ALA A 174 -27.04 -37.25 35.04
CA ALA A 174 -27.09 -37.05 33.61
C ALA A 174 -26.40 -35.73 33.23
N LYS A 175 -25.81 -35.66 32.03
CA LYS A 175 -25.32 -34.41 31.47
C LYS A 175 -26.50 -33.57 30.98
N GLU A 176 -26.58 -32.35 31.42
CA GLU A 176 -27.56 -31.36 31.00
C GLU A 176 -26.81 -30.20 30.32
N TYR A 177 -27.26 -29.80 29.13
CA TYR A 177 -26.67 -28.72 28.40
C TYR A 177 -27.43 -27.45 28.73
N VAL A 178 -26.68 -26.40 29.07
CA VAL A 178 -27.22 -25.16 29.63
C VAL A 178 -26.49 -23.93 29.08
N VAL A 179 -27.20 -22.80 29.09
CA VAL A 179 -26.60 -21.49 28.86
C VAL A 179 -26.56 -20.75 30.19
N SER A 180 -25.39 -20.40 30.65
CA SER A 180 -25.16 -19.55 31.81
C SER A 180 -25.18 -18.09 31.36
N LEU A 181 -26.12 -17.31 31.92
CA LEU A 181 -26.33 -15.90 31.61
C LEU A 181 -25.84 -15.03 32.79
N THR A 182 -25.04 -14.03 32.50
CA THR A 182 -24.62 -13.01 33.47
C THR A 182 -25.19 -11.66 33.08
N LEU A 183 -25.89 -10.99 33.96
CA LEU A 183 -26.54 -9.70 33.72
C LEU A 183 -25.68 -8.55 34.28
N THR A 184 -25.85 -7.37 33.71
CA THR A 184 -25.17 -6.15 34.16
C THR A 184 -25.62 -5.80 35.57
N SER A 185 -24.68 -5.39 36.44
CA SER A 185 -24.92 -5.09 37.83
C SER A 185 -24.72 -3.61 38.21
N ASP A 186 -24.31 -2.78 37.29
CA ASP A 186 -23.95 -1.41 37.56
C ASP A 186 -25.12 -0.43 37.36
N GLY A 187 -25.38 0.36 38.40
CA GLY A 187 -26.39 1.44 38.38
C GLY A 187 -27.79 1.04 38.80
N LYS A 188 -28.64 2.07 39.04
CA LYS A 188 -30.09 1.91 39.17
C LYS A 188 -30.69 1.54 37.82
N ASN A 189 -31.56 0.54 37.78
CA ASN A 189 -32.09 -0.07 36.55
C ASN A 189 -31.09 -0.99 35.79
N SER A 190 -30.20 -1.66 36.52
CA SER A 190 -29.31 -2.66 35.94
C SER A 190 -30.09 -3.87 35.40
N GLY A 191 -29.51 -4.60 34.44
CA GLY A 191 -30.11 -5.84 33.93
C GLY A 191 -30.49 -6.83 35.05
N LYS A 192 -29.71 -6.90 36.12
CA LYS A 192 -30.00 -7.68 37.32
C LYS A 192 -31.30 -7.26 38.01
N GLU A 193 -31.55 -5.96 38.16
CA GLU A 193 -32.78 -5.48 38.85
C GLU A 193 -33.99 -5.70 37.96
N LYS A 194 -33.93 -5.35 36.69
CA LYS A 194 -34.98 -5.56 35.68
C LYS A 194 -35.40 -7.03 35.63
N PHE A 195 -34.41 -7.93 35.56
CA PHE A 195 -34.65 -9.37 35.43
C PHE A 195 -35.19 -9.97 36.71
N SER A 196 -34.77 -9.47 37.89
CA SER A 196 -35.31 -9.89 39.19
C SER A 196 -36.79 -9.55 39.32
N GLU A 197 -37.20 -8.36 38.88
CA GLU A 197 -38.60 -7.93 38.88
C GLU A 197 -39.41 -8.72 37.86
N ALA A 198 -38.94 -8.84 36.64
CA ALA A 198 -39.58 -9.59 35.57
C ALA A 198 -39.76 -11.08 35.91
N THR A 199 -38.75 -11.73 36.48
CA THR A 199 -38.86 -13.13 36.88
C THR A 199 -39.77 -13.33 38.05
N LYS A 200 -39.87 -12.36 38.97
CA LYS A 200 -40.83 -12.41 40.09
C LYS A 200 -42.29 -12.38 39.59
N GLU A 201 -42.58 -11.54 38.57
CA GLU A 201 -43.93 -11.37 38.03
C GLU A 201 -44.37 -12.49 37.10
N ASN A 202 -43.39 -13.16 36.47
CA ASN A 202 -43.64 -14.18 35.46
C ASN A 202 -43.29 -15.60 35.91
N VAL A 203 -43.28 -15.91 37.22
CA VAL A 203 -43.11 -17.27 37.72
C VAL A 203 -44.19 -18.20 37.17
N GLY A 204 -43.79 -19.31 36.56
CA GLY A 204 -44.65 -20.28 35.87
C GLY A 204 -45.06 -19.91 34.43
N LYS A 205 -44.65 -18.74 33.95
CA LYS A 205 -44.79 -18.31 32.54
C LYS A 205 -43.47 -18.40 31.81
N GLN A 206 -43.47 -18.15 30.48
CA GLN A 206 -42.29 -18.11 29.66
C GLN A 206 -41.79 -16.66 29.45
N ILE A 207 -40.50 -16.51 29.40
CA ILE A 207 -39.85 -15.30 28.86
C ILE A 207 -39.13 -15.70 27.58
N ALA A 208 -39.59 -15.17 26.43
CA ALA A 208 -39.00 -15.50 25.17
C ALA A 208 -37.75 -14.65 24.89
N ILE A 209 -36.76 -15.25 24.30
CA ILE A 209 -35.53 -14.61 23.83
C ILE A 209 -35.71 -14.38 22.33
N ILE A 210 -35.73 -13.11 21.96
CA ILE A 210 -35.91 -12.67 20.56
C ILE A 210 -34.59 -12.18 20.05
N TYR A 211 -34.18 -12.74 18.94
CA TYR A 211 -33.03 -12.30 18.20
C TYR A 211 -33.47 -11.99 16.76
N ASP A 212 -33.26 -10.75 16.30
CA ASP A 212 -33.57 -10.30 14.94
C ASP A 212 -35.03 -10.57 14.51
N ASN A 213 -35.97 -10.24 15.39
CA ASN A 213 -37.42 -10.46 15.25
C ASN A 213 -37.82 -11.95 15.15
N GLN A 214 -36.93 -12.89 15.48
CA GLN A 214 -37.23 -14.30 15.56
C GLN A 214 -37.18 -14.78 17.02
N VAL A 215 -38.07 -15.66 17.39
CA VAL A 215 -38.05 -16.28 18.71
C VAL A 215 -37.03 -17.44 18.70
N VAL A 216 -35.89 -17.22 19.35
CA VAL A 216 -34.80 -18.20 19.42
C VAL A 216 -35.07 -19.24 20.50
N SER A 217 -35.62 -18.82 21.65
CA SER A 217 -35.95 -19.71 22.76
C SER A 217 -37.04 -19.07 23.64
N ALA A 218 -37.82 -19.88 24.30
CA ALA A 218 -38.85 -19.41 25.28
C ALA A 218 -38.80 -20.25 26.55
N PRO A 219 -37.74 -20.08 27.39
CA PRO A 219 -37.62 -20.82 28.65
C PRO A 219 -38.68 -20.45 29.66
N ASN A 220 -39.06 -21.45 30.49
CA ASN A 220 -39.96 -21.23 31.63
C ASN A 220 -39.23 -20.57 32.80
N VAL A 221 -39.89 -19.63 33.46
CA VAL A 221 -39.41 -19.01 34.71
C VAL A 221 -39.82 -19.89 35.89
N ASN A 222 -38.86 -20.58 36.50
CA ASN A 222 -39.11 -21.47 37.60
C ASN A 222 -39.20 -20.76 38.96
N GLU A 223 -38.40 -19.73 39.15
CA GLU A 223 -38.32 -18.93 40.38
C GLU A 223 -37.81 -17.51 40.11
N GLN A 224 -37.93 -16.62 41.11
CA GLN A 224 -37.37 -15.28 41.04
C GLN A 224 -35.83 -15.36 41.00
N ILE A 225 -35.21 -14.70 40.04
CA ILE A 225 -33.75 -14.66 39.88
C ILE A 225 -33.21 -13.29 40.30
N SER A 226 -32.77 -13.17 41.54
CA SER A 226 -32.27 -11.92 42.12
C SER A 226 -30.74 -11.78 42.11
N GLY A 227 -30.01 -12.82 41.70
CA GLY A 227 -28.56 -12.88 41.76
C GLY A 227 -27.81 -12.26 40.60
N GLY A 228 -28.52 -11.87 39.54
CA GLY A 228 -27.88 -11.39 38.27
C GLY A 228 -27.21 -12.49 37.48
N LYS A 229 -27.35 -13.75 37.86
CA LYS A 229 -26.94 -14.93 37.09
C LYS A 229 -28.14 -15.83 36.88
N ALA A 230 -28.39 -16.18 35.65
CA ALA A 230 -29.46 -17.08 35.25
C ALA A 230 -28.90 -18.28 34.48
N GLN A 231 -29.69 -19.34 34.41
CA GLN A 231 -29.34 -20.54 33.68
C GLN A 231 -30.53 -20.96 32.82
N ILE A 232 -30.30 -21.09 31.54
CA ILE A 232 -31.28 -21.59 30.58
C ILE A 232 -30.95 -23.05 30.34
N SER A 233 -31.89 -23.96 30.66
CA SER A 233 -31.73 -25.42 30.52
C SER A 233 -32.67 -25.95 29.45
N GLY A 234 -32.50 -27.22 29.07
CA GLY A 234 -33.36 -27.91 28.14
C GLY A 234 -32.83 -27.93 26.69
N MET A 235 -31.56 -27.61 26.51
CA MET A 235 -30.86 -27.77 25.20
C MET A 235 -30.63 -29.25 24.91
N LYS A 236 -30.77 -29.65 23.64
CA LYS A 236 -30.60 -31.02 23.17
C LYS A 236 -29.16 -31.48 23.27
N ASP A 237 -28.23 -30.58 22.89
CA ASP A 237 -26.81 -30.86 22.83
C ASP A 237 -25.97 -29.63 23.18
N LEU A 238 -24.65 -29.80 23.18
CA LEU A 238 -23.71 -28.72 23.48
C LEU A 238 -23.69 -27.64 22.38
N GLU A 239 -23.93 -28.04 21.15
CA GLU A 239 -23.95 -27.13 20.02
C GLU A 239 -25.12 -26.14 20.10
N GLU A 240 -26.35 -26.64 20.41
CA GLU A 240 -27.52 -25.78 20.61
C GLU A 240 -27.31 -24.81 21.80
N ALA A 241 -26.67 -25.25 22.89
CA ALA A 241 -26.31 -24.38 24.02
C ALA A 241 -25.29 -23.32 23.64
N GLN A 242 -24.28 -23.67 22.86
CA GLN A 242 -23.27 -22.73 22.39
C GLN A 242 -23.85 -21.73 21.40
N ASN A 243 -24.69 -22.18 20.47
CA ASN A 243 -25.37 -21.30 19.53
C ASN A 243 -26.29 -20.29 20.22
N LEU A 244 -27.12 -20.74 21.17
CA LEU A 244 -27.97 -19.86 21.97
C LEU A 244 -27.14 -18.84 22.79
N ALA A 245 -26.06 -19.27 23.42
CA ALA A 245 -25.17 -18.38 24.15
C ALA A 245 -24.50 -17.36 23.20
N SER A 246 -24.17 -17.78 22.00
CA SER A 246 -23.65 -16.90 20.96
C SER A 246 -24.69 -15.84 20.57
N TYR A 247 -25.92 -16.22 20.24
CA TYR A 247 -27.00 -15.28 19.95
C TYR A 247 -27.21 -14.24 21.05
N ILE A 248 -27.16 -14.69 22.30
CA ILE A 248 -27.33 -13.81 23.48
C ILE A 248 -26.14 -12.82 23.57
N ARG A 249 -24.90 -13.28 23.40
CA ARG A 249 -23.72 -12.39 23.42
C ARG A 249 -23.74 -11.38 22.27
N ILE A 250 -24.20 -11.81 21.10
CA ILE A 250 -24.31 -11.03 19.89
C ILE A 250 -25.30 -9.87 20.04
N GLY A 251 -26.49 -10.16 20.53
CA GLY A 251 -27.56 -9.20 20.67
C GLY A 251 -27.31 -8.12 21.73
N SER A 252 -26.12 -8.06 22.30
CA SER A 252 -25.71 -7.05 23.28
C SER A 252 -24.81 -5.95 22.70
N LEU A 253 -24.78 -5.74 21.38
CA LEU A 253 -24.00 -4.65 20.79
C LEU A 253 -24.50 -3.29 21.30
N SER A 254 -23.54 -2.46 21.72
CA SER A 254 -23.83 -1.13 22.26
C SER A 254 -24.20 -0.12 21.17
N LEU A 255 -23.87 -0.42 19.91
CA LEU A 255 -24.13 0.41 18.74
C LEU A 255 -24.84 -0.40 17.66
N GLU A 256 -25.86 0.20 17.05
CA GLU A 256 -26.43 -0.32 15.81
C GLU A 256 -25.47 -0.07 14.65
N LEU A 257 -25.27 -1.09 13.82
CA LEU A 257 -24.33 -1.09 12.72
C LEU A 257 -25.05 -1.22 11.37
N GLU A 258 -24.52 -0.59 10.34
CA GLU A 258 -24.96 -0.69 8.97
C GLU A 258 -23.78 -1.12 8.08
N GLU A 259 -23.99 -2.11 7.21
CA GLU A 259 -22.96 -2.59 6.29
C GLU A 259 -22.64 -1.52 5.26
N LEU A 260 -21.37 -1.11 5.22
CA LEU A 260 -20.85 -0.19 4.20
C LEU A 260 -20.12 -0.91 3.08
N ARG A 261 -19.41 -1.97 3.45
CA ARG A 261 -18.59 -2.76 2.54
C ARG A 261 -18.52 -4.18 3.05
N SER A 262 -18.64 -5.14 2.13
CA SER A 262 -18.29 -6.53 2.39
C SER A 262 -17.45 -7.08 1.24
N SER A 263 -16.57 -7.99 1.58
CA SER A 263 -15.71 -8.69 0.62
C SER A 263 -15.54 -10.13 1.07
N VAL A 264 -15.87 -11.04 0.17
CA VAL A 264 -15.65 -12.48 0.32
C VAL A 264 -14.61 -12.89 -0.72
N VAL A 265 -13.52 -13.45 -0.28
CA VAL A 265 -12.41 -13.87 -1.13
C VAL A 265 -12.19 -15.39 -0.98
N ALA A 266 -12.24 -16.10 -2.10
CA ALA A 266 -11.97 -17.53 -2.13
C ALA A 266 -10.49 -17.82 -1.82
N ALA A 267 -10.21 -18.72 -0.87
CA ALA A 267 -8.86 -19.06 -0.42
C ALA A 267 -7.96 -19.60 -1.54
N GLN A 268 -8.53 -20.35 -2.49
CA GLN A 268 -7.79 -20.92 -3.61
C GLN A 268 -7.12 -19.86 -4.49
N LEU A 269 -7.77 -18.71 -4.69
CA LEU A 269 -7.21 -17.61 -5.49
C LEU A 269 -5.97 -16.98 -4.84
N GLY A 270 -5.96 -16.92 -3.52
CA GLY A 270 -4.84 -16.39 -2.75
C GLY A 270 -3.61 -17.30 -2.77
N GLU A 271 -3.80 -18.61 -2.63
CA GLU A 271 -2.71 -19.59 -2.67
C GLU A 271 -2.00 -19.59 -4.03
N GLU A 272 -2.76 -19.57 -5.13
CA GLU A 272 -2.21 -19.44 -6.47
C GLU A 272 -1.42 -18.13 -6.64
N ALA A 273 -1.95 -17.03 -6.11
CA ALA A 273 -1.28 -15.72 -6.15
C ALA A 273 0.04 -15.70 -5.39
N ILE A 274 0.12 -16.33 -4.21
CA ILE A 274 1.37 -16.45 -3.44
C ILE A 274 2.39 -17.26 -4.23
N SER A 275 2.02 -18.46 -4.67
CA SER A 275 2.93 -19.39 -5.33
C SER A 275 3.51 -18.81 -6.63
N THR A 276 2.67 -18.22 -7.48
CA THR A 276 3.09 -17.59 -8.74
C THR A 276 3.95 -16.34 -8.50
N SER A 277 3.62 -15.54 -7.48
CA SER A 277 4.38 -14.34 -7.12
C SER A 277 5.75 -14.65 -6.53
N VAL A 278 5.85 -15.65 -5.65
CA VAL A 278 7.14 -16.11 -5.10
C VAL A 278 8.04 -16.61 -6.22
N MET A 279 7.50 -17.39 -7.16
CA MET A 279 8.24 -17.85 -8.32
C MET A 279 8.68 -16.66 -9.21
N ALA A 280 7.79 -15.72 -9.48
CA ALA A 280 8.11 -14.50 -10.22
C ALA A 280 9.22 -13.68 -9.55
N GLY A 281 9.14 -13.50 -8.23
CA GLY A 281 10.14 -12.83 -7.43
C GLY A 281 11.50 -13.50 -7.49
N ALA A 282 11.55 -14.83 -7.38
CA ALA A 282 12.79 -15.61 -7.46
C ALA A 282 13.43 -15.53 -8.86
N ILE A 283 12.64 -15.71 -9.92
CA ILE A 283 13.13 -15.59 -11.31
C ILE A 283 13.63 -14.17 -11.59
N GLY A 284 12.85 -13.15 -11.21
CA GLY A 284 13.23 -11.75 -11.37
C GLY A 284 14.55 -11.44 -10.63
N LEU A 285 14.67 -11.88 -9.38
CA LEU A 285 15.89 -11.71 -8.58
C LEU A 285 17.11 -12.34 -9.25
N ILE A 286 17.00 -13.57 -9.76
CA ILE A 286 18.08 -14.25 -10.47
C ILE A 286 18.49 -13.47 -11.73
N ILE A 287 17.52 -13.02 -12.54
CA ILE A 287 17.80 -12.26 -13.78
C ILE A 287 18.52 -10.95 -13.43
N VAL A 288 18.07 -10.25 -12.40
CA VAL A 288 18.68 -8.98 -11.99
C VAL A 288 20.08 -9.19 -11.42
N ILE A 289 20.30 -10.23 -10.61
CA ILE A 289 21.65 -10.58 -10.11
C ILE A 289 22.59 -10.89 -11.29
N LEU A 290 22.18 -11.70 -12.24
CA LEU A 290 22.96 -12.03 -13.42
C LEU A 290 23.28 -10.77 -14.25
N PHE A 291 22.27 -9.90 -14.45
CA PHE A 291 22.50 -8.62 -15.12
C PHE A 291 23.54 -7.77 -14.40
N MET A 292 23.45 -7.65 -13.06
CA MET A 292 24.41 -6.88 -12.29
C MET A 292 25.84 -7.44 -12.35
N ILE A 293 26.00 -8.76 -12.34
CA ILE A 293 27.30 -9.42 -12.49
C ILE A 293 27.89 -9.11 -13.88
N ILE A 294 27.10 -9.21 -14.94
CA ILE A 294 27.53 -8.91 -16.30
C ILE A 294 27.87 -7.42 -16.44
N ALA A 295 27.03 -6.53 -15.93
CA ALA A 295 27.20 -5.08 -16.05
C ALA A 295 28.38 -4.56 -15.23
N TYR A 296 28.52 -5.02 -13.97
CA TYR A 296 29.44 -4.44 -12.98
C TYR A 296 30.53 -5.39 -12.48
N ARG A 297 30.57 -6.63 -12.92
CA ARG A 297 31.58 -7.63 -12.54
C ARG A 297 31.61 -7.90 -11.03
N VAL A 298 32.77 -7.71 -10.36
CA VAL A 298 32.91 -7.94 -8.91
C VAL A 298 31.98 -7.09 -8.07
N PRO A 299 31.83 -5.77 -8.26
CA PRO A 299 30.77 -5.00 -7.63
C PRO A 299 29.36 -5.56 -7.87
N GLY A 300 29.09 -6.15 -9.04
CA GLY A 300 27.83 -6.81 -9.34
C GLY A 300 27.54 -8.03 -8.46
N ILE A 301 28.57 -8.82 -8.13
CA ILE A 301 28.45 -9.92 -7.16
C ILE A 301 28.06 -9.38 -5.77
N VAL A 302 28.70 -8.26 -5.38
CA VAL A 302 28.37 -7.60 -4.09
C VAL A 302 26.92 -7.12 -4.08
N ALA A 303 26.43 -6.56 -5.20
CA ALA A 303 25.02 -6.21 -5.36
C ALA A 303 24.10 -7.43 -5.20
N GLY A 304 24.48 -8.57 -5.79
CA GLY A 304 23.73 -9.82 -5.65
C GLY A 304 23.60 -10.27 -4.18
N ILE A 305 24.70 -10.24 -3.43
CA ILE A 305 24.69 -10.57 -1.99
C ILE A 305 23.81 -9.57 -1.22
N ALA A 306 23.92 -8.29 -1.52
CA ALA A 306 23.12 -7.25 -0.90
C ALA A 306 21.63 -7.40 -1.19
N LEU A 307 21.25 -7.85 -2.39
CA LEU A 307 19.87 -8.13 -2.78
C LEU A 307 19.29 -9.36 -2.08
N ILE A 308 20.07 -10.44 -1.97
CA ILE A 308 19.66 -11.61 -1.21
C ILE A 308 19.41 -11.20 0.25
N LEU A 309 20.36 -10.46 0.83
CA LEU A 309 20.21 -9.97 2.20
C LEU A 309 18.99 -9.02 2.35
N TYR A 310 18.75 -8.16 1.37
CA TYR A 310 17.56 -7.30 1.31
C TYR A 310 16.27 -8.12 1.36
N THR A 311 16.14 -9.13 0.49
CA THR A 311 14.95 -9.96 0.41
C THR A 311 14.70 -10.71 1.72
N VAL A 312 15.74 -11.29 2.29
CA VAL A 312 15.65 -12.03 3.53
C VAL A 312 15.32 -11.13 4.73
N LEU A 313 15.97 -9.97 4.85
CA LEU A 313 15.66 -9.00 5.89
C LEU A 313 14.23 -8.48 5.77
N MET A 314 13.73 -8.32 4.54
CA MET A 314 12.35 -7.90 4.30
C MET A 314 11.35 -8.92 4.88
N LEU A 315 11.54 -10.20 4.59
CA LEU A 315 10.67 -11.27 5.12
C LEU A 315 10.72 -11.34 6.65
N ILE A 316 11.93 -11.29 7.23
CA ILE A 316 12.11 -11.29 8.69
C ILE A 316 11.43 -10.07 9.33
N THR A 317 11.56 -8.89 8.71
CA THR A 317 10.99 -7.65 9.23
C THR A 317 9.47 -7.67 9.20
N LEU A 318 8.86 -8.21 8.14
CA LEU A 318 7.40 -8.36 8.05
C LEU A 318 6.86 -9.21 9.20
N ASN A 319 7.49 -10.37 9.46
CA ASN A 319 7.09 -11.23 10.57
C ASN A 319 7.37 -10.57 11.94
N ALA A 320 8.53 -9.93 12.12
CA ALA A 320 8.92 -9.34 13.40
C ALA A 320 8.05 -8.14 13.85
N PHE A 321 7.42 -7.45 12.89
CA PHE A 321 6.53 -6.32 13.15
C PHE A 321 5.05 -6.66 12.93
N ASP A 322 4.70 -7.93 12.77
CA ASP A 322 3.33 -8.43 12.52
C ASP A 322 2.62 -7.70 11.39
N ILE A 323 3.37 -7.39 10.31
CA ILE A 323 2.83 -6.67 9.17
C ILE A 323 2.11 -7.64 8.25
N THR A 324 0.82 -7.41 8.05
CA THR A 324 -0.02 -8.20 7.15
C THR A 324 0.42 -8.04 5.69
N LEU A 325 0.75 -9.14 5.07
CA LEU A 325 1.13 -9.22 3.66
C LEU A 325 -0.11 -9.30 2.78
N THR A 326 -0.25 -8.38 1.83
CA THR A 326 -1.35 -8.31 0.87
C THR A 326 -0.86 -8.57 -0.56
N LEU A 327 -1.77 -8.85 -1.51
CA LEU A 327 -1.41 -8.98 -2.93
C LEU A 327 -0.62 -7.78 -3.47
N PRO A 328 -1.09 -6.53 -3.29
CA PRO A 328 -0.27 -5.36 -3.62
C PRO A 328 1.02 -5.28 -2.80
N GLY A 329 1.02 -5.77 -1.55
CA GLY A 329 2.21 -5.86 -0.70
C GLY A 329 3.29 -6.76 -1.29
N ILE A 330 2.93 -7.92 -1.84
CA ILE A 330 3.87 -8.80 -2.57
C ILE A 330 4.44 -8.06 -3.79
N ALA A 331 3.59 -7.41 -4.57
CA ALA A 331 4.04 -6.60 -5.69
C ALA A 331 5.00 -5.48 -5.25
N GLY A 332 4.76 -4.87 -4.08
CA GLY A 332 5.65 -3.90 -3.44
C GLY A 332 7.02 -4.47 -3.08
N ILE A 333 7.08 -5.69 -2.55
CA ILE A 333 8.35 -6.38 -2.27
C ILE A 333 9.13 -6.63 -3.56
N ILE A 334 8.48 -7.17 -4.58
CA ILE A 334 9.11 -7.49 -5.88
C ILE A 334 9.60 -6.21 -6.58
N LEU A 335 8.79 -5.17 -6.57
CA LEU A 335 9.20 -3.84 -7.04
C LEU A 335 10.36 -3.30 -6.21
N GLY A 336 10.34 -3.49 -4.90
CA GLY A 336 11.40 -3.10 -3.96
C GLY A 336 12.73 -3.77 -4.27
N ILE A 337 12.75 -5.04 -4.71
CA ILE A 337 13.96 -5.72 -5.18
C ILE A 337 14.54 -4.96 -6.39
N GLY A 338 13.69 -4.56 -7.34
CA GLY A 338 14.11 -3.77 -8.50
C GLY A 338 14.71 -2.42 -8.11
N MET A 339 14.11 -1.73 -7.15
CA MET A 339 14.58 -0.44 -6.64
C MET A 339 15.82 -0.56 -5.74
N ALA A 340 16.01 -1.67 -5.01
CA ALA A 340 17.18 -1.90 -4.18
C ALA A 340 18.48 -1.98 -4.98
N VAL A 341 18.39 -2.32 -6.26
CA VAL A 341 19.53 -2.31 -7.18
C VAL A 341 19.96 -0.89 -7.52
N ASP A 342 19.03 0.07 -7.57
CA ASP A 342 19.30 1.44 -8.06
C ASP A 342 20.44 2.12 -7.29
N ALA A 343 20.42 2.05 -5.96
CA ALA A 343 21.49 2.60 -5.13
C ALA A 343 22.88 1.98 -5.46
N ASN A 344 22.93 0.67 -5.70
CA ASN A 344 24.16 -0.02 -6.07
C ASN A 344 24.64 0.39 -7.48
N VAL A 345 23.71 0.52 -8.43
CA VAL A 345 23.99 1.02 -9.79
C VAL A 345 24.60 2.43 -9.73
N ILE A 346 24.03 3.31 -8.92
CA ILE A 346 24.52 4.67 -8.69
C ILE A 346 25.97 4.67 -8.20
N ILE A 347 26.24 3.89 -7.16
CA ILE A 347 27.58 3.80 -6.53
C ILE A 347 28.60 3.22 -7.53
N TYR A 348 28.27 2.10 -8.17
CA TYR A 348 29.21 1.41 -9.03
C TYR A 348 29.45 2.13 -10.35
N ALA A 349 28.46 2.82 -10.90
CA ALA A 349 28.65 3.72 -12.02
C ALA A 349 29.68 4.81 -11.68
N ARG A 350 29.55 5.40 -10.47
CA ARG A 350 30.48 6.44 -10.01
C ARG A 350 31.90 5.89 -9.78
N ILE A 351 32.04 4.69 -9.20
CA ILE A 351 33.35 4.02 -9.06
C ILE A 351 34.01 3.84 -10.44
N ARG A 352 33.25 3.40 -11.44
CA ARG A 352 33.76 3.20 -12.81
C ARG A 352 34.15 4.50 -13.48
N GLU A 353 33.43 5.60 -13.25
CA GLU A 353 33.76 6.93 -13.74
C GLU A 353 35.11 7.40 -13.15
N GLU A 354 35.29 7.28 -11.82
CA GLU A 354 36.55 7.68 -11.15
C GLU A 354 37.74 6.83 -11.62
N ILE A 355 37.56 5.53 -11.83
CA ILE A 355 38.59 4.65 -12.36
C ILE A 355 38.93 5.04 -13.84
N GLY A 356 37.91 5.37 -14.63
CA GLY A 356 38.05 5.86 -15.99
C GLY A 356 38.81 7.20 -16.08
N ALA A 357 38.69 8.05 -15.07
CA ALA A 357 39.46 9.29 -14.92
C ALA A 357 40.89 9.07 -14.40
N GLY A 358 41.33 7.82 -14.20
CA GLY A 358 42.69 7.47 -13.76
C GLY A 358 42.88 7.48 -12.24
N VAL A 359 41.82 7.56 -11.47
CA VAL A 359 41.89 7.52 -9.99
C VAL A 359 42.13 6.06 -9.53
N SER A 360 42.96 5.87 -8.50
CA SER A 360 43.22 4.53 -7.93
C SER A 360 41.92 3.89 -7.44
N VAL A 361 41.81 2.54 -7.56
CA VAL A 361 40.59 1.78 -7.16
C VAL A 361 40.17 2.10 -5.73
N ARG A 362 41.12 2.20 -4.79
CA ARG A 362 40.82 2.56 -3.40
C ARG A 362 40.16 3.93 -3.24
N SER A 363 40.71 4.93 -3.94
CA SER A 363 40.17 6.28 -3.91
C SER A 363 38.86 6.38 -4.67
N ALA A 364 38.72 5.62 -5.79
CA ALA A 364 37.49 5.52 -6.56
C ALA A 364 36.33 4.89 -5.75
N ILE A 365 36.58 3.83 -4.97
CA ILE A 365 35.60 3.25 -4.03
C ILE A 365 35.14 4.32 -3.02
N LYS A 366 36.08 4.99 -2.35
CA LYS A 366 35.72 6.03 -1.37
C LYS A 366 34.93 7.17 -2.01
N ALA A 367 35.36 7.65 -3.18
CA ALA A 367 34.70 8.73 -3.91
C ALA A 367 33.32 8.30 -4.40
N GLY A 368 33.19 7.06 -4.93
CA GLY A 368 31.94 6.52 -5.42
C GLY A 368 30.84 6.50 -4.37
N PHE A 369 31.12 5.95 -3.19
CA PHE A 369 30.16 5.93 -2.09
C PHE A 369 29.85 7.33 -1.55
N SER A 370 30.87 8.17 -1.34
CA SER A 370 30.67 9.52 -0.79
C SER A 370 29.87 10.44 -1.72
N LYS A 371 30.17 10.40 -3.04
CA LYS A 371 29.48 11.25 -4.02
C LYS A 371 28.07 10.73 -4.34
N ALA A 372 27.86 9.42 -4.29
CA ALA A 372 26.56 8.80 -4.56
C ALA A 372 25.58 8.99 -3.40
N PHE A 373 26.07 9.13 -2.16
CA PHE A 373 25.24 9.18 -0.93
C PHE A 373 24.10 10.21 -1.04
N SER A 374 24.39 11.43 -1.43
CA SER A 374 23.38 12.49 -1.53
C SER A 374 22.27 12.14 -2.51
N ALA A 375 22.63 11.66 -3.71
CA ALA A 375 21.62 11.33 -4.73
C ALA A 375 20.75 10.12 -4.31
N ILE A 376 21.35 9.11 -3.65
CA ILE A 376 20.64 7.94 -3.15
C ILE A 376 19.68 8.35 -2.02
N PHE A 377 20.15 9.17 -1.09
CA PHE A 377 19.33 9.63 0.03
C PHE A 377 18.15 10.47 -0.46
N ASP A 378 18.42 11.44 -1.33
CA ASP A 378 17.39 12.34 -1.87
C ASP A 378 16.32 11.58 -2.68
N GLY A 379 16.73 10.62 -3.52
CA GLY A 379 15.81 9.80 -4.30
C GLY A 379 14.92 8.90 -3.43
N ASN A 380 15.51 8.27 -2.41
CA ASN A 380 14.76 7.40 -1.52
C ASN A 380 13.81 8.18 -0.59
N ILE A 381 14.18 9.37 -0.12
CA ILE A 381 13.28 10.23 0.67
C ILE A 381 12.05 10.63 -0.13
N THR A 382 12.17 10.94 -1.42
CA THR A 382 11.00 11.27 -2.25
C THR A 382 10.03 10.11 -2.40
N THR A 383 10.55 8.89 -2.54
CA THR A 383 9.71 7.69 -2.61
C THR A 383 9.11 7.35 -1.23
N LEU A 384 9.84 7.58 -0.13
CA LEU A 384 9.30 7.46 1.23
C LEU A 384 8.16 8.45 1.48
N ILE A 385 8.25 9.69 0.98
CA ILE A 385 7.15 10.66 1.09
C ILE A 385 5.88 10.09 0.42
N ALA A 386 6.00 9.52 -0.78
CA ALA A 386 4.87 8.87 -1.46
C ALA A 386 4.31 7.71 -0.64
N ALA A 387 5.18 6.84 -0.10
CA ALA A 387 4.78 5.72 0.73
C ALA A 387 4.07 6.18 2.01
N PHE A 388 4.58 7.20 2.71
CA PHE A 388 3.94 7.74 3.91
C PHE A 388 2.57 8.38 3.63
N VAL A 389 2.43 9.10 2.53
CA VAL A 389 1.12 9.64 2.12
C VAL A 389 0.14 8.51 1.87
N LEU A 390 0.60 7.43 1.22
CA LEU A 390 -0.22 6.25 0.96
C LEU A 390 -0.56 5.47 2.23
N MET A 391 0.33 5.41 3.22
CA MET A 391 0.06 4.82 4.54
C MET A 391 -1.00 5.62 5.32
N TRP A 392 -0.98 6.95 5.17
CA TRP A 392 -1.88 7.83 5.92
C TRP A 392 -3.27 7.92 5.28
N LEU A 393 -3.34 8.07 3.95
CA LEU A 393 -4.60 8.30 3.21
C LEU A 393 -5.12 7.04 2.50
N GLY A 394 -4.32 5.99 2.40
CA GLY A 394 -4.73 4.72 1.79
C GLY A 394 -5.66 3.92 2.70
N SER A 395 -6.43 3.03 2.13
CA SER A 395 -7.32 2.10 2.83
C SER A 395 -7.02 0.64 2.43
N GLY A 396 -7.40 -0.30 3.29
CA GLY A 396 -7.35 -1.73 3.01
C GLY A 396 -5.98 -2.22 2.49
N THR A 397 -6.00 -3.00 1.43
CA THR A 397 -4.82 -3.67 0.84
C THR A 397 -3.72 -2.71 0.36
N VAL A 398 -4.08 -1.45 0.04
CA VAL A 398 -3.11 -0.43 -0.38
C VAL A 398 -2.18 0.01 0.75
N LYS A 399 -2.64 -0.03 2.01
CA LYS A 399 -1.76 0.21 3.17
C LYS A 399 -0.67 -0.85 3.27
N GLY A 400 -1.01 -2.14 3.05
CA GLY A 400 -0.04 -3.23 3.00
C GLY A 400 1.08 -2.98 1.97
N PHE A 401 0.71 -2.52 0.77
CA PHE A 401 1.67 -2.08 -0.24
C PHE A 401 2.57 -0.92 0.26
N ALA A 402 1.99 0.08 0.89
CA ALA A 402 2.73 1.24 1.38
C ALA A 402 3.74 0.86 2.48
N TYR A 403 3.36 -0.04 3.41
CA TYR A 403 4.26 -0.57 4.43
C TYR A 403 5.43 -1.34 3.80
N THR A 404 5.15 -2.27 2.89
CA THR A 404 6.20 -3.05 2.22
C THR A 404 7.13 -2.16 1.40
N LEU A 405 6.60 -1.14 0.71
CA LEU A 405 7.39 -0.18 -0.04
C LEU A 405 8.31 0.65 0.89
N ALA A 406 7.77 1.21 1.98
CA ALA A 406 8.54 2.03 2.92
C ALA A 406 9.67 1.23 3.58
N LEU A 407 9.35 0.04 4.10
CA LEU A 407 10.34 -0.88 4.68
C LEU A 407 11.40 -1.28 3.67
N GLY A 408 10.97 -1.64 2.46
CA GLY A 408 11.86 -1.98 1.37
C GLY A 408 12.88 -0.88 1.07
N ILE A 409 12.46 0.37 1.03
CA ILE A 409 13.36 1.51 0.82
C ILE A 409 14.37 1.63 1.96
N VAL A 410 13.94 1.53 3.23
CA VAL A 410 14.84 1.63 4.38
C VAL A 410 15.86 0.49 4.39
N ILE A 411 15.41 -0.76 4.17
CA ILE A 411 16.29 -1.94 4.10
C ILE A 411 17.25 -1.82 2.91
N SER A 412 16.77 -1.35 1.75
CA SER A 412 17.62 -1.17 0.57
C SER A 412 18.72 -0.13 0.77
N MET A 413 18.41 0.97 1.46
CA MET A 413 19.41 1.96 1.85
C MET A 413 20.46 1.36 2.80
N PHE A 414 20.03 0.57 3.77
CA PHE A 414 20.95 -0.11 4.68
C PHE A 414 21.86 -1.10 3.92
N THR A 415 21.30 -1.97 3.10
CA THR A 415 22.09 -2.99 2.38
C THR A 415 23.03 -2.38 1.34
N SER A 416 22.62 -1.31 0.64
CA SER A 416 23.47 -0.65 -0.36
C SER A 416 24.53 0.27 0.26
N LEU A 417 24.22 1.06 1.28
CA LEU A 417 25.15 2.04 1.84
C LEU A 417 26.06 1.47 2.94
N VAL A 418 25.58 0.46 3.70
CA VAL A 418 26.35 -0.12 4.81
C VAL A 418 26.98 -1.44 4.40
N VAL A 419 26.17 -2.41 3.95
CA VAL A 419 26.66 -3.76 3.66
C VAL A 419 27.54 -3.76 2.41
N SER A 420 27.11 -3.13 1.32
CA SER A 420 27.87 -3.10 0.07
C SER A 420 29.24 -2.42 0.21
N ILE A 421 29.33 -1.31 0.96
CA ILE A 421 30.64 -0.64 1.21
C ILE A 421 31.59 -1.52 2.02
N LEU A 422 31.06 -2.26 3.03
CA LEU A 422 31.85 -3.17 3.85
C LEU A 422 32.43 -4.31 2.99
N ILE A 423 31.59 -4.95 2.16
CA ILE A 423 32.01 -6.06 1.28
C ILE A 423 33.01 -5.58 0.23
N VAL A 424 32.74 -4.46 -0.47
CA VAL A 424 33.64 -3.93 -1.51
C VAL A 424 35.01 -3.59 -0.93
N ASN A 425 35.06 -2.95 0.25
CA ASN A 425 36.32 -2.64 0.95
C ASN A 425 37.04 -3.90 1.45
N ALA A 426 36.29 -4.94 1.83
CA ALA A 426 36.85 -6.21 2.27
C ALA A 426 37.48 -6.97 1.08
N LEU A 427 36.81 -7.04 -0.05
CA LEU A 427 37.32 -7.63 -1.29
C LEU A 427 38.59 -6.91 -1.78
N TYR A 428 38.61 -5.57 -1.71
CA TYR A 428 39.80 -4.79 -2.00
C TYR A 428 40.95 -5.15 -1.03
N ALA A 429 40.68 -5.30 0.27
CA ALA A 429 41.72 -5.61 1.28
C ALA A 429 42.28 -7.04 1.14
N VAL A 430 41.50 -7.98 0.63
CA VAL A 430 41.92 -9.38 0.40
C VAL A 430 42.85 -9.51 -0.79
N GLY A 431 42.78 -8.55 -1.78
CA GLY A 431 43.69 -8.55 -2.90
C GLY A 431 43.05 -8.31 -4.28
N ILE A 432 41.76 -8.00 -4.35
CA ILE A 432 41.11 -7.67 -5.60
C ILE A 432 41.32 -6.17 -5.88
N HIS A 433 42.49 -5.84 -6.43
CA HIS A 433 42.96 -4.46 -6.64
C HIS A 433 42.93 -4.04 -8.12
N ASP A 434 42.92 -4.99 -9.05
CA ASP A 434 43.01 -4.67 -10.48
C ASP A 434 41.75 -3.93 -10.94
N PRO A 435 41.89 -2.75 -11.59
CA PRO A 435 40.80 -2.01 -12.20
C PRO A 435 39.91 -2.83 -13.12
N LYS A 436 40.42 -3.92 -13.72
CA LYS A 436 39.65 -4.81 -14.58
C LYS A 436 38.47 -5.46 -13.86
N PHE A 437 38.59 -5.73 -12.57
CA PHE A 437 37.50 -6.31 -11.76
C PHE A 437 36.36 -5.34 -11.49
N TYR A 438 36.64 -4.05 -11.50
CA TYR A 438 35.64 -3.00 -11.22
C TYR A 438 35.07 -2.39 -12.52
N GLY A 439 35.84 -2.52 -13.64
CA GLY A 439 35.52 -1.88 -14.91
C GLY A 439 35.86 -0.38 -14.93
N SER A 440 35.89 0.20 -16.11
CA SER A 440 36.11 1.63 -16.32
C SER A 440 35.15 2.15 -17.39
N THR A 441 34.75 3.38 -17.30
CA THR A 441 33.91 4.04 -18.30
C THR A 441 34.69 5.17 -18.93
N LYS A 442 34.83 5.17 -20.27
CA LYS A 442 35.42 6.29 -21.01
C LYS A 442 34.40 7.40 -21.17
N GLU A 443 34.84 8.64 -21.12
CA GLU A 443 34.01 9.79 -21.44
C GLU A 443 33.41 9.66 -22.85
N ARG A 444 32.09 9.84 -22.95
CA ARG A 444 31.35 9.83 -24.22
C ARG A 444 31.14 11.26 -24.69
N LYS A 445 31.17 11.46 -26.02
CA LYS A 445 30.75 12.74 -26.62
C LYS A 445 29.31 13.06 -26.17
N ALA A 446 29.06 14.32 -25.81
CA ALA A 446 27.73 14.75 -25.38
C ALA A 446 26.72 14.58 -26.53
N ILE A 447 25.63 13.88 -26.22
CA ILE A 447 24.50 13.67 -27.12
C ILE A 447 23.61 14.90 -27.06
N ASN A 448 23.18 15.42 -28.19
CA ASN A 448 22.37 16.65 -28.26
C ASN A 448 20.89 16.37 -28.01
N PHE A 449 20.51 16.15 -26.73
CA PHE A 449 19.13 16.02 -26.29
C PHE A 449 18.37 17.35 -26.34
N VAL A 450 19.00 18.41 -25.82
CA VAL A 450 18.36 19.73 -25.70
C VAL A 450 18.06 20.36 -27.06
N GLY A 451 18.93 20.14 -28.07
CA GLY A 451 18.68 20.61 -29.43
C GLY A 451 17.44 19.99 -30.06
N LYS A 452 17.15 18.71 -29.72
CA LYS A 452 15.97 17.96 -30.20
C LYS A 452 14.72 18.16 -29.32
N ARG A 453 14.73 19.06 -28.33
CA ARG A 453 13.63 19.27 -27.36
C ARG A 453 12.24 19.45 -27.99
N LYS A 454 12.18 20.10 -29.19
CA LYS A 454 10.89 20.29 -29.89
C LYS A 454 10.24 18.97 -30.26
N VAL A 455 11.04 18.00 -30.75
CA VAL A 455 10.56 16.66 -31.09
C VAL A 455 10.06 15.95 -29.85
N PHE A 456 10.83 15.96 -28.77
CA PHE A 456 10.42 15.32 -27.52
C PHE A 456 9.13 15.94 -26.93
N PHE A 457 9.00 17.27 -26.96
CA PHE A 457 7.77 17.91 -26.49
C PHE A 457 6.55 17.55 -27.37
N ILE A 458 6.73 17.45 -28.70
CA ILE A 458 5.65 17.03 -29.61
C ILE A 458 5.23 15.59 -29.29
N VAL A 459 6.18 14.67 -29.11
CA VAL A 459 5.90 13.29 -28.71
C VAL A 459 5.15 13.24 -27.38
N SER A 460 5.62 13.99 -26.38
CA SER A 460 4.95 14.11 -25.09
C SER A 460 3.51 14.61 -25.20
N ILE A 461 3.27 15.64 -26.01
CA ILE A 461 1.92 16.18 -26.22
C ILE A 461 1.02 15.16 -26.90
N ILE A 462 1.51 14.43 -27.91
CA ILE A 462 0.75 13.37 -28.57
C ILE A 462 0.38 12.27 -27.59
N LEU A 463 1.32 11.82 -26.77
CA LEU A 463 1.08 10.81 -25.74
C LEU A 463 0.03 11.28 -24.72
N ILE A 464 0.10 12.53 -24.24
CA ILE A 464 -0.88 13.09 -23.32
C ILE A 464 -2.27 13.18 -23.99
N LEU A 465 -2.35 13.68 -25.24
CA LEU A 465 -3.60 13.87 -25.94
C LEU A 465 -4.27 12.55 -26.33
N SER A 466 -3.53 11.43 -26.42
CA SER A 466 -4.10 10.12 -26.66
C SER A 466 -5.09 9.70 -25.55
N GLY A 467 -4.91 10.17 -24.32
CA GLY A 467 -5.80 9.89 -23.19
C GLY A 467 -7.21 10.48 -23.38
N PRO A 468 -7.36 11.80 -23.47
CA PRO A 468 -8.66 12.42 -23.79
C PRO A 468 -9.31 11.87 -25.07
N ALA A 469 -8.50 11.57 -26.11
CA ALA A 469 -9.02 10.96 -27.33
C ALA A 469 -9.61 9.57 -27.07
N ALA A 470 -8.91 8.70 -26.32
CA ALA A 470 -9.40 7.39 -25.92
C ALA A 470 -10.67 7.51 -25.05
N MET A 471 -10.70 8.44 -24.09
CA MET A 471 -11.87 8.69 -23.24
C MET A 471 -13.10 9.10 -24.05
N LEU A 472 -12.92 9.94 -25.09
CA LEU A 472 -14.00 10.35 -26.01
C LEU A 472 -14.48 9.17 -26.85
N ILE A 473 -13.57 8.36 -27.41
CA ILE A 473 -13.91 7.17 -28.18
C ILE A 473 -14.69 6.19 -27.32
N ASN A 474 -14.24 5.93 -26.09
CA ASN A 474 -14.94 5.05 -25.14
C ASN A 474 -16.36 5.56 -24.86
N SER A 475 -16.51 6.86 -24.63
CA SER A 475 -17.80 7.48 -24.37
C SER A 475 -18.76 7.39 -25.58
N GLN A 476 -18.24 7.56 -26.80
CA GLN A 476 -19.04 7.41 -28.03
C GLN A 476 -19.43 5.95 -28.29
N ALA A 477 -18.63 5.00 -27.84
CA ALA A 477 -18.92 3.57 -27.91
C ALA A 477 -19.92 3.08 -26.83
N GLY A 478 -20.53 3.99 -26.05
CA GLY A 478 -21.48 3.65 -25.00
C GLY A 478 -20.84 3.23 -23.67
N ASN A 479 -19.51 3.26 -23.57
CA ASN A 479 -18.80 2.91 -22.36
C ASN A 479 -18.52 4.17 -21.49
N LYS A 480 -18.22 3.96 -20.18
CA LYS A 480 -17.65 5.05 -19.35
C LYS A 480 -16.29 5.45 -19.90
N ALA A 481 -15.94 6.72 -19.81
CA ALA A 481 -14.64 7.29 -20.26
C ALA A 481 -13.43 6.51 -19.72
N LEU A 482 -13.48 6.13 -18.45
CA LEU A 482 -12.54 5.23 -17.77
C LEU A 482 -13.30 4.01 -17.24
N ASN A 483 -12.62 2.89 -17.12
CA ASN A 483 -13.16 1.70 -16.48
C ASN A 483 -12.93 1.82 -14.97
N TYR A 484 -13.93 2.29 -14.23
CA TYR A 484 -13.81 2.39 -12.77
C TYR A 484 -13.97 1.02 -12.13
N SER A 485 -13.12 0.73 -11.15
CA SER A 485 -13.27 -0.44 -10.28
C SER A 485 -14.45 -0.25 -9.32
N LEU A 486 -14.78 -1.29 -8.60
CA LEU A 486 -15.87 -1.29 -7.63
C LEU A 486 -15.66 -0.23 -6.54
N GLU A 487 -14.43 -0.07 -6.05
CA GLU A 487 -14.08 0.91 -5.02
C GLU A 487 -14.42 2.35 -5.43
N PHE A 488 -14.42 2.63 -6.75
CA PHE A 488 -14.71 3.97 -7.26
C PHE A 488 -16.11 4.10 -7.89
N SER A 489 -16.75 3.00 -8.28
CA SER A 489 -18.10 3.02 -8.84
C SER A 489 -19.18 2.76 -7.80
N GLY A 490 -18.88 1.98 -6.77
CA GLY A 490 -19.85 1.36 -5.89
C GLY A 490 -20.60 0.21 -6.59
N GLY A 491 -21.39 -0.53 -5.85
CA GLY A 491 -22.14 -1.66 -6.32
C GLY A 491 -21.63 -2.99 -5.78
N THR A 492 -21.96 -4.10 -6.44
CA THR A 492 -21.47 -5.45 -6.12
C THR A 492 -20.73 -6.01 -7.33
N SER A 493 -19.62 -6.68 -7.07
CA SER A 493 -18.80 -7.38 -8.06
C SER A 493 -18.70 -8.83 -7.66
N THR A 494 -19.19 -9.73 -8.50
CA THR A 494 -19.08 -11.18 -8.32
C THR A 494 -18.12 -11.72 -9.36
N THR A 495 -17.02 -12.30 -8.91
CA THR A 495 -16.03 -12.97 -9.77
C THR A 495 -16.28 -14.46 -9.72
N VAL A 496 -16.46 -15.05 -10.87
CA VAL A 496 -16.80 -16.48 -11.03
C VAL A 496 -15.79 -17.13 -11.95
N THR A 497 -15.28 -18.32 -11.56
CA THR A 497 -14.45 -19.14 -12.42
C THR A 497 -15.32 -20.24 -13.06
N PHE A 498 -15.58 -20.12 -14.35
CA PHE A 498 -16.39 -21.11 -15.08
C PHE A 498 -15.55 -22.33 -15.43
N ASN A 499 -16.23 -23.49 -15.63
CA ASN A 499 -15.58 -24.75 -16.01
C ASN A 499 -14.96 -24.68 -17.43
N GLU A 500 -15.52 -23.84 -18.29
CA GLU A 500 -15.05 -23.65 -19.66
C GLU A 500 -14.73 -22.17 -19.95
N ASP A 501 -13.87 -21.95 -20.93
CA ASP A 501 -13.50 -20.59 -21.39
C ASP A 501 -14.60 -20.03 -22.29
N MET A 502 -15.56 -19.28 -21.69
CA MET A 502 -16.67 -18.65 -22.41
C MET A 502 -16.21 -17.39 -23.14
N ASP A 503 -16.67 -17.18 -24.35
CA ASP A 503 -16.50 -15.91 -25.04
C ASP A 503 -17.51 -14.86 -24.52
N ILE A 504 -17.23 -13.57 -24.79
CA ILE A 504 -18.04 -12.46 -24.25
C ILE A 504 -19.49 -12.53 -24.74
N LYS A 505 -19.75 -13.06 -25.93
CA LYS A 505 -21.10 -13.19 -26.48
C LYS A 505 -21.90 -14.25 -25.76
N THR A 506 -21.28 -15.37 -25.43
CA THR A 506 -21.87 -16.43 -24.61
C THR A 506 -22.21 -15.92 -23.23
N ILE A 507 -21.28 -15.17 -22.61
CA ILE A 507 -21.50 -14.54 -21.31
C ILE A 507 -22.71 -13.58 -21.38
N ASP A 508 -22.79 -12.73 -22.40
CA ASP A 508 -23.91 -11.79 -22.60
C ASP A 508 -25.24 -12.48 -22.86
N SER A 509 -25.22 -13.63 -23.54
CA SER A 509 -26.47 -14.34 -23.92
C SER A 509 -26.96 -15.35 -22.88
N GLU A 510 -26.08 -15.93 -22.07
CA GLU A 510 -26.41 -17.00 -21.14
C GLU A 510 -26.29 -16.57 -19.67
N VAL A 511 -25.21 -15.89 -19.29
CA VAL A 511 -24.94 -15.49 -17.90
C VAL A 511 -25.69 -14.23 -17.52
N THR A 512 -25.66 -13.19 -18.38
CA THR A 512 -26.26 -11.90 -18.07
C THR A 512 -27.75 -11.99 -17.78
N PRO A 513 -28.59 -12.75 -18.58
CA PRO A 513 -29.99 -12.86 -18.26
C PRO A 513 -30.29 -13.51 -16.91
N VAL A 514 -29.47 -14.48 -16.48
CA VAL A 514 -29.61 -15.12 -15.18
C VAL A 514 -29.35 -14.12 -14.06
N VAL A 515 -28.32 -13.30 -14.21
CA VAL A 515 -27.97 -12.25 -13.24
C VAL A 515 -29.08 -11.18 -13.20
N GLU A 516 -29.60 -10.74 -14.35
CA GLU A 516 -30.71 -9.79 -14.42
C GLU A 516 -32.00 -10.32 -13.77
N GLU A 517 -32.30 -11.61 -13.95
CA GLU A 517 -33.45 -12.27 -13.34
C GLU A 517 -33.36 -12.27 -11.82
N VAL A 518 -32.20 -12.66 -11.28
CA VAL A 518 -32.01 -12.80 -9.85
C VAL A 518 -31.84 -11.44 -9.15
N THR A 519 -31.08 -10.53 -9.75
CA THR A 519 -30.75 -9.25 -9.10
C THR A 519 -31.73 -8.11 -9.44
N GLY A 520 -32.53 -8.27 -10.47
CA GLY A 520 -33.38 -7.19 -11.02
C GLY A 520 -32.59 -6.03 -11.63
N ASP A 521 -31.27 -6.14 -11.75
CA ASP A 521 -30.42 -5.11 -12.34
C ASP A 521 -30.33 -5.26 -13.86
N LYS A 522 -30.84 -4.28 -14.60
CA LYS A 522 -30.77 -4.24 -16.06
C LYS A 522 -29.45 -3.70 -16.62
N ASN A 523 -28.54 -3.27 -15.76
CA ASN A 523 -27.26 -2.69 -16.14
C ASN A 523 -26.09 -3.59 -15.73
N VAL A 524 -26.28 -4.88 -15.79
CA VAL A 524 -25.22 -5.87 -15.51
C VAL A 524 -24.05 -5.67 -16.47
N GLN A 525 -22.83 -5.64 -15.92
CA GLN A 525 -21.61 -5.44 -16.71
C GLN A 525 -20.67 -6.63 -16.52
N PRO A 526 -20.80 -7.67 -17.32
CA PRO A 526 -19.87 -8.78 -17.31
C PRO A 526 -18.55 -8.36 -17.99
N THR A 527 -17.44 -8.83 -17.44
CA THR A 527 -16.11 -8.58 -17.98
C THR A 527 -15.31 -9.86 -17.90
N LYS A 528 -14.87 -10.38 -19.04
CA LYS A 528 -14.01 -11.55 -19.10
C LYS A 528 -12.57 -11.19 -18.73
N VAL A 529 -11.95 -12.00 -17.89
CA VAL A 529 -10.54 -11.89 -17.58
C VAL A 529 -9.73 -12.63 -18.63
N VAL A 530 -8.93 -11.90 -19.38
CA VAL A 530 -8.18 -12.42 -20.54
C VAL A 530 -7.17 -13.50 -20.12
N GLY A 531 -7.28 -14.67 -20.77
CA GLY A 531 -6.37 -15.81 -20.53
C GLY A 531 -6.77 -16.67 -19.32
N THR A 532 -7.98 -16.51 -18.82
CA THR A 532 -8.55 -17.31 -17.73
C THR A 532 -10.00 -17.64 -18.05
N ASN A 533 -10.59 -18.57 -17.28
CA ASN A 533 -12.03 -18.87 -17.33
C ASN A 533 -12.83 -17.96 -16.38
N GLN A 534 -12.23 -16.88 -15.88
CA GLN A 534 -12.87 -15.99 -14.92
C GLN A 534 -13.69 -14.89 -15.61
N VAL A 535 -14.87 -14.65 -15.04
CA VAL A 535 -15.76 -13.56 -15.43
C VAL A 535 -16.07 -12.73 -14.19
N VAL A 536 -15.89 -11.44 -14.31
CA VAL A 536 -16.24 -10.45 -13.29
C VAL A 536 -17.58 -9.82 -13.66
N ILE A 537 -18.58 -10.00 -12.83
CA ILE A 537 -19.95 -9.53 -13.04
C ILE A 537 -20.19 -8.35 -12.08
N LYS A 538 -20.37 -7.15 -12.62
CA LYS A 538 -20.66 -5.95 -11.83
C LYS A 538 -22.14 -5.63 -11.92
N THR A 539 -22.76 -5.41 -10.74
CA THR A 539 -24.16 -5.06 -10.57
C THR A 539 -24.30 -3.82 -9.68
N ARG A 540 -25.55 -3.36 -9.49
CA ARG A 540 -25.85 -2.43 -8.40
C ARG A 540 -25.43 -3.01 -7.06
N SER A 541 -25.49 -2.22 -5.99
CA SER A 541 -25.32 -2.77 -4.64
C SER A 541 -26.44 -3.79 -4.37
N LEU A 542 -26.04 -5.02 -4.06
CA LEU A 542 -26.94 -6.13 -3.73
C LEU A 542 -27.01 -6.30 -2.23
N THR A 543 -28.20 -6.63 -1.73
CA THR A 543 -28.36 -7.09 -0.34
C THR A 543 -27.72 -8.46 -0.17
N GLN A 544 -27.60 -8.91 1.06
CA GLN A 544 -27.02 -10.22 1.34
C GLN A 544 -27.85 -11.34 0.72
N GLU A 545 -29.19 -11.28 0.85
CA GLU A 545 -30.10 -12.28 0.29
C GLU A 545 -30.00 -12.33 -1.25
N GLU A 546 -29.82 -11.17 -1.89
CA GLU A 546 -29.61 -11.10 -3.34
C GLU A 546 -28.25 -11.67 -3.76
N ARG A 547 -27.20 -11.49 -2.94
CA ARG A 547 -25.87 -12.08 -3.20
C ARG A 547 -25.92 -13.60 -3.12
N GLU A 548 -26.54 -14.16 -2.07
CA GLU A 548 -26.72 -15.61 -1.90
C GLU A 548 -27.57 -16.21 -3.03
N ALA A 549 -28.67 -15.54 -3.38
CA ALA A 549 -29.52 -15.99 -4.48
C ALA A 549 -28.76 -16.02 -5.82
N LEU A 550 -27.90 -15.01 -6.05
CA LEU A 550 -27.05 -14.95 -7.24
C LEU A 550 -26.02 -16.08 -7.26
N GLN A 551 -25.34 -16.32 -6.15
CA GLN A 551 -24.36 -17.39 -6.00
C GLN A 551 -25.01 -18.76 -6.25
N ASN A 552 -26.12 -19.04 -5.58
CA ASN A 552 -26.87 -20.29 -5.77
C ASN A 552 -27.33 -20.48 -7.23
N ALA A 553 -27.81 -19.44 -7.89
CA ALA A 553 -28.23 -19.50 -9.29
C ALA A 553 -27.05 -19.80 -10.23
N LEU A 554 -25.87 -19.23 -9.97
CA LEU A 554 -24.65 -19.49 -10.75
C LEU A 554 -24.16 -20.94 -10.57
N VAL A 555 -24.16 -21.43 -9.33
CA VAL A 555 -23.81 -22.83 -9.02
C VAL A 555 -24.81 -23.79 -9.70
N GLU A 556 -26.11 -23.56 -9.55
CA GLU A 556 -27.16 -24.46 -10.07
C GLU A 556 -27.22 -24.48 -11.61
N LYS A 557 -27.15 -23.30 -12.26
CA LYS A 557 -27.29 -23.20 -13.72
C LYS A 557 -26.01 -23.53 -14.49
N PHE A 558 -24.84 -23.21 -13.95
CA PHE A 558 -23.57 -23.37 -14.67
C PHE A 558 -22.62 -24.39 -14.04
N GLY A 559 -23.00 -25.01 -12.92
CA GLY A 559 -22.20 -26.06 -12.26
C GLY A 559 -20.84 -25.54 -11.75
N VAL A 560 -20.75 -24.25 -11.42
CA VAL A 560 -19.52 -23.62 -10.93
C VAL A 560 -19.24 -24.12 -9.51
N ASP A 561 -17.97 -24.25 -9.15
CA ASP A 561 -17.57 -24.54 -7.77
C ASP A 561 -17.78 -23.27 -6.92
N GLU A 562 -18.60 -23.39 -5.89
CA GLU A 562 -18.92 -22.33 -4.94
C GLU A 562 -17.64 -21.68 -4.34
N ASN A 563 -16.63 -22.52 -4.03
CA ASN A 563 -15.36 -22.06 -3.49
C ASN A 563 -14.53 -21.19 -4.47
N THR A 564 -14.93 -21.10 -5.73
CA THR A 564 -14.29 -20.25 -6.74
C THR A 564 -15.02 -18.94 -6.96
N ILE A 565 -16.15 -18.74 -6.29
CA ILE A 565 -16.92 -17.49 -6.36
C ILE A 565 -16.36 -16.53 -5.30
N SER A 566 -16.08 -15.32 -5.72
CA SER A 566 -15.64 -14.24 -4.85
C SER A 566 -16.55 -13.03 -5.04
N THR A 567 -17.09 -12.50 -3.95
CA THR A 567 -18.03 -11.38 -4.02
C THR A 567 -17.52 -10.20 -3.18
N GLU A 568 -17.56 -9.01 -3.77
CA GLU A 568 -17.26 -7.75 -3.10
C GLU A 568 -18.40 -6.78 -3.28
N SER A 569 -18.88 -6.15 -2.21
CA SER A 569 -19.92 -5.13 -2.22
C SER A 569 -19.42 -3.85 -1.54
N ILE A 570 -19.67 -2.71 -2.20
CA ILE A 570 -19.24 -1.40 -1.68
C ILE A 570 -20.37 -0.39 -1.86
N SER A 571 -20.75 0.28 -0.76
CA SER A 571 -21.77 1.32 -0.81
C SER A 571 -21.32 2.54 -1.62
N SER A 572 -22.26 3.27 -2.19
CA SER A 572 -22.00 4.48 -2.97
C SER A 572 -21.35 5.60 -2.14
N THR A 573 -21.61 5.62 -0.82
CA THR A 573 -20.99 6.59 0.11
C THR A 573 -19.50 6.34 0.23
N VAL A 574 -19.10 5.10 0.51
CA VAL A 574 -17.69 4.70 0.62
C VAL A 574 -16.95 4.94 -0.69
N SER A 575 -17.54 4.58 -1.81
CA SER A 575 -16.92 4.81 -3.13
C SER A 575 -16.65 6.28 -3.43
N LYS A 576 -17.55 7.17 -3.00
CA LYS A 576 -17.36 8.61 -3.15
C LYS A 576 -16.19 9.12 -2.28
N GLU A 577 -16.10 8.65 -1.05
CA GLU A 577 -15.00 9.00 -0.13
C GLU A 577 -13.68 8.49 -0.67
N MET A 578 -13.59 7.23 -1.07
CA MET A 578 -12.37 6.64 -1.63
C MET A 578 -11.85 7.41 -2.84
N ARG A 579 -12.75 7.89 -3.72
CA ARG A 579 -12.36 8.77 -4.84
C ARG A 579 -11.80 10.11 -4.38
N GLN A 580 -12.39 10.71 -3.34
CA GLN A 580 -11.90 11.99 -2.80
C GLN A 580 -10.52 11.81 -2.16
N ASP A 581 -10.35 10.78 -1.36
CA ASP A 581 -9.08 10.47 -0.69
C ASP A 581 -7.97 10.17 -1.71
N ALA A 582 -8.31 9.49 -2.80
CA ALA A 582 -7.41 9.25 -3.93
C ALA A 582 -6.86 10.56 -4.52
N ILE A 583 -7.74 11.52 -4.81
CA ILE A 583 -7.35 12.84 -5.36
C ILE A 583 -6.50 13.60 -4.33
N VAL A 584 -6.94 13.61 -3.07
CA VAL A 584 -6.21 14.29 -1.98
C VAL A 584 -4.81 13.68 -1.82
N ALA A 585 -4.68 12.35 -1.83
CA ALA A 585 -3.40 11.67 -1.70
C ALA A 585 -2.40 12.10 -2.80
N VAL A 586 -2.84 12.10 -4.07
CA VAL A 586 -1.99 12.50 -5.20
C VAL A 586 -1.59 13.98 -5.09
N VAL A 587 -2.51 14.86 -4.72
CA VAL A 587 -2.24 16.31 -4.55
C VAL A 587 -1.28 16.54 -3.41
N VAL A 588 -1.51 15.94 -2.24
CA VAL A 588 -0.66 16.09 -1.04
C VAL A 588 0.75 15.56 -1.33
N ALA A 589 0.87 14.38 -1.90
CA ALA A 589 2.17 13.82 -2.27
C ALA A 589 2.93 14.73 -3.24
N THR A 590 2.26 15.24 -4.27
CA THR A 590 2.86 16.16 -5.25
C THR A 590 3.36 17.45 -4.59
N ILE A 591 2.57 18.03 -3.69
CA ILE A 591 2.97 19.24 -2.94
C ILE A 591 4.16 18.95 -2.03
N CYS A 592 4.13 17.86 -1.25
CA CYS A 592 5.24 17.47 -0.37
C CYS A 592 6.54 17.27 -1.15
N MET A 593 6.47 16.62 -2.32
CA MET A 593 7.63 16.41 -3.19
C MET A 593 8.14 17.74 -3.78
N LEU A 594 7.25 18.62 -4.22
CA LEU A 594 7.63 19.96 -4.72
C LEU A 594 8.37 20.73 -3.63
N LEU A 595 7.85 20.75 -2.41
CA LEU A 595 8.47 21.43 -1.27
C LEU A 595 9.84 20.82 -0.96
N TYR A 596 9.95 19.48 -0.95
CA TYR A 596 11.21 18.79 -0.72
C TYR A 596 12.26 19.15 -1.77
N ILE A 597 11.92 19.10 -3.06
CA ILE A 597 12.84 19.41 -4.14
C ILE A 597 13.25 20.89 -4.12
N TRP A 598 12.31 21.78 -3.84
CA TRP A 598 12.60 23.20 -3.71
C TRP A 598 13.59 23.48 -2.57
N PHE A 599 13.34 22.91 -1.41
CA PHE A 599 14.26 22.99 -0.26
C PHE A 599 15.65 22.44 -0.60
N ARG A 600 15.70 21.29 -1.25
CA ARG A 600 16.94 20.57 -1.58
C ARG A 600 17.79 21.26 -2.61
N PHE A 601 17.22 21.77 -3.68
CA PHE A 601 17.96 22.40 -4.79
C PHE A 601 18.05 23.92 -4.68
N LYS A 602 17.25 24.55 -3.81
CA LYS A 602 17.22 26.01 -3.60
C LYS A 602 16.96 26.82 -4.87
N ASP A 603 16.42 26.21 -5.91
CA ASP A 603 16.04 26.84 -7.18
C ASP A 603 14.68 26.29 -7.61
N ILE A 604 13.67 27.16 -7.59
CA ILE A 604 12.28 26.82 -7.94
C ILE A 604 12.16 26.25 -9.36
N ARG A 605 13.08 26.55 -10.25
CA ARG A 605 13.06 26.04 -11.64
C ARG A 605 13.35 24.56 -11.72
N PHE A 606 14.23 24.03 -10.85
CA PHE A 606 14.44 22.58 -10.73
C PHE A 606 13.16 21.91 -10.23
N ALA A 607 12.56 22.45 -9.18
CA ALA A 607 11.32 21.92 -8.61
C ALA A 607 10.16 21.97 -9.63
N SER A 608 9.94 23.11 -10.28
CA SER A 608 8.85 23.24 -11.25
C SER A 608 9.05 22.35 -12.48
N SER A 609 10.27 22.19 -12.99
CA SER A 609 10.52 21.30 -14.12
C SER A 609 10.36 19.83 -13.76
N ALA A 610 10.72 19.42 -12.54
CA ALA A 610 10.47 18.09 -12.02
C ALA A 610 8.96 17.79 -11.92
N VAL A 611 8.20 18.70 -11.29
CA VAL A 611 6.75 18.53 -11.12
C VAL A 611 6.02 18.49 -12.48
N LEU A 612 6.42 19.31 -13.45
CA LEU A 612 5.84 19.24 -14.79
C LEU A 612 6.16 17.93 -15.50
N ALA A 613 7.35 17.35 -15.28
CA ALA A 613 7.68 16.04 -15.81
C ALA A 613 6.89 14.93 -15.11
N LEU A 614 6.68 15.02 -13.79
CA LEU A 614 5.83 14.09 -13.05
C LEU A 614 4.37 14.15 -13.52
N LEU A 615 3.84 15.36 -13.72
CA LEU A 615 2.49 15.53 -14.25
C LEU A 615 2.35 14.93 -15.65
N HIS A 616 3.38 15.11 -16.50
CA HIS A 616 3.44 14.43 -17.80
C HIS A 616 3.37 12.91 -17.64
N ASP A 617 4.16 12.32 -16.73
CA ASP A 617 4.22 10.88 -16.55
C ASP A 617 2.87 10.32 -16.06
N VAL A 618 2.24 10.98 -15.08
CA VAL A 618 0.90 10.65 -14.58
C VAL A 618 -0.15 10.71 -15.69
N LEU A 619 -0.14 11.76 -16.52
CA LEU A 619 -1.10 11.93 -17.61
C LEU A 619 -0.91 10.88 -18.72
N VAL A 620 0.32 10.48 -19.04
CA VAL A 620 0.58 9.41 -20.02
C VAL A 620 0.15 8.06 -19.48
N VAL A 621 0.38 7.76 -18.19
CA VAL A 621 -0.10 6.52 -17.57
C VAL A 621 -1.63 6.50 -17.49
N LEU A 622 -2.27 7.64 -17.18
CA LEU A 622 -3.73 7.77 -17.23
C LEU A 622 -4.27 7.54 -18.67
N ALA A 623 -3.56 8.02 -19.70
CA ALA A 623 -3.87 7.72 -21.08
C ALA A 623 -3.82 6.22 -21.37
N PHE A 624 -2.81 5.53 -20.82
CA PHE A 624 -2.71 4.07 -20.94
C PHE A 624 -3.90 3.36 -20.27
N TYR A 625 -4.33 3.79 -19.08
CA TYR A 625 -5.54 3.25 -18.43
C TYR A 625 -6.79 3.41 -19.31
N ALA A 626 -6.93 4.58 -19.95
CA ALA A 626 -8.07 4.83 -20.85
C ALA A 626 -8.04 3.96 -22.12
N ILE A 627 -6.84 3.75 -22.71
CA ILE A 627 -6.64 2.95 -23.93
C ILE A 627 -6.78 1.46 -23.64
N ALA A 628 -6.10 0.96 -22.61
CA ALA A 628 -6.08 -0.46 -22.26
C ALA A 628 -7.31 -0.92 -21.45
N ARG A 629 -8.20 0.00 -21.08
CA ARG A 629 -9.41 -0.28 -20.28
C ARG A 629 -9.13 -0.96 -18.94
N ILE A 630 -7.94 -0.73 -18.35
CA ILE A 630 -7.60 -1.26 -17.03
C ILE A 630 -8.44 -0.58 -15.96
N SER A 631 -8.80 -1.30 -14.90
CA SER A 631 -9.61 -0.80 -13.79
C SER A 631 -8.92 0.33 -13.02
N VAL A 632 -9.64 1.46 -12.85
CA VAL A 632 -9.20 2.62 -12.08
C VAL A 632 -9.78 2.55 -10.68
N GLY A 633 -8.98 2.16 -9.70
CA GLY A 633 -9.36 1.98 -8.29
C GLY A 633 -8.21 2.26 -7.33
N ASN A 634 -8.20 1.59 -6.21
CA ASN A 634 -7.17 1.75 -5.19
C ASN A 634 -5.76 1.39 -5.71
N THR A 635 -5.65 0.35 -6.51
CA THR A 635 -4.39 -0.06 -7.17
C THR A 635 -3.86 1.02 -8.11
N PHE A 636 -4.74 1.79 -8.76
CA PHE A 636 -4.37 2.96 -9.57
C PHE A 636 -3.65 4.01 -8.71
N ILE A 637 -4.13 4.30 -7.49
CA ILE A 637 -3.49 5.28 -6.59
C ILE A 637 -2.08 4.82 -6.22
N ALA A 638 -1.96 3.55 -5.81
CA ALA A 638 -0.67 2.96 -5.46
C ALA A 638 0.32 3.01 -6.63
N CYS A 639 -0.16 2.68 -7.84
CA CYS A 639 0.61 2.75 -9.07
C CYS A 639 1.07 4.20 -9.36
N MET A 640 0.16 5.18 -9.32
CA MET A 640 0.47 6.58 -9.60
C MET A 640 1.49 7.15 -8.62
N LEU A 641 1.32 6.95 -7.33
CA LEU A 641 2.26 7.43 -6.31
C LEU A 641 3.63 6.75 -6.41
N THR A 642 3.65 5.48 -6.77
CA THR A 642 4.89 4.73 -7.01
C THR A 642 5.64 5.28 -8.23
N ILE A 643 4.95 5.51 -9.34
CA ILE A 643 5.53 6.07 -10.57
C ILE A 643 6.08 7.47 -10.28
N VAL A 644 5.34 8.30 -9.56
CA VAL A 644 5.77 9.65 -9.15
C VAL A 644 7.04 9.57 -8.31
N GLY A 645 7.10 8.66 -7.31
CA GLY A 645 8.29 8.46 -6.47
C GLY A 645 9.50 7.93 -7.26
N TYR A 646 9.26 7.02 -8.20
CA TYR A 646 10.31 6.42 -9.02
C TYR A 646 10.85 7.38 -10.11
N SER A 647 9.98 8.06 -10.83
CA SER A 647 10.36 8.99 -11.90
C SER A 647 11.17 10.18 -11.37
N ILE A 648 10.80 10.68 -10.18
CA ILE A 648 11.52 11.78 -9.56
C ILE A 648 12.95 11.39 -9.17
N ASN A 649 13.19 10.15 -8.75
CA ASN A 649 14.52 9.64 -8.44
C ASN A 649 15.46 9.76 -9.66
N ALA A 650 15.03 9.32 -10.84
CA ALA A 650 15.80 9.47 -12.08
C ALA A 650 16.07 10.94 -12.42
N THR A 651 15.10 11.81 -12.19
CA THR A 651 15.22 13.27 -12.41
C THR A 651 16.22 13.91 -11.45
N ILE A 652 16.19 13.58 -10.16
CA ILE A 652 17.13 14.08 -9.13
C ILE A 652 18.57 13.77 -9.50
N VAL A 653 18.83 12.58 -9.99
CA VAL A 653 20.15 12.12 -10.44
C VAL A 653 20.71 13.02 -11.56
N ILE A 654 19.87 13.34 -12.54
CA ILE A 654 20.26 14.21 -13.66
C ILE A 654 20.48 15.65 -13.15
N PHE A 655 19.61 16.15 -12.28
CA PHE A 655 19.72 17.48 -11.71
C PHE A 655 20.95 17.65 -10.81
N ASP A 656 21.27 16.64 -10.00
CA ASP A 656 22.49 16.66 -9.19
C ASP A 656 23.73 16.73 -10.08
N ARG A 657 23.74 15.98 -11.19
CA ARG A 657 24.82 16.03 -12.18
C ARG A 657 24.91 17.38 -12.90
N ILE A 658 23.78 17.97 -13.30
CA ILE A 658 23.76 19.32 -13.88
C ILE A 658 24.34 20.33 -12.88
N ARG A 659 23.98 20.25 -11.59
CA ARG A 659 24.50 21.10 -10.54
C ARG A 659 26.00 20.91 -10.32
N GLU A 660 26.47 19.66 -10.27
CA GLU A 660 27.89 19.32 -10.14
C GLU A 660 28.71 19.93 -11.30
N ASN A 661 28.29 19.73 -12.55
CA ASN A 661 28.97 20.24 -13.74
C ASN A 661 28.92 21.77 -13.83
N MET A 662 27.84 22.39 -13.32
CA MET A 662 27.75 23.86 -13.24
C MET A 662 28.71 24.48 -12.21
N HIS A 663 28.94 23.81 -11.08
CA HIS A 663 29.88 24.29 -10.07
C HIS A 663 31.35 24.04 -10.42
N GLY A 664 31.63 23.00 -11.21
CA GLY A 664 32.98 22.66 -11.68
C GLY A 664 33.53 23.57 -12.79
N SER A 665 32.67 24.26 -13.51
CA SER A 665 33.08 25.10 -14.65
C SER A 665 33.21 26.57 -14.26
N ARG A 666 34.44 27.11 -14.27
CA ARG A 666 34.71 28.53 -13.97
C ARG A 666 34.12 29.53 -14.99
N ARG A 667 33.85 29.09 -16.23
CA ARG A 667 33.15 29.83 -17.28
C ARG A 667 32.11 28.92 -17.94
N ILE A 668 30.83 29.25 -17.75
CA ILE A 668 29.73 28.57 -18.42
C ILE A 668 29.39 29.37 -19.67
N ASP A 669 30.13 29.18 -20.76
CA ASP A 669 29.87 29.86 -22.02
C ASP A 669 28.64 29.26 -22.74
N ASN A 670 28.33 27.97 -22.50
CA ASN A 670 27.20 27.27 -23.11
C ASN A 670 26.46 26.32 -22.10
N ILE A 671 25.36 26.82 -21.51
CA ILE A 671 24.53 26.04 -20.58
C ILE A 671 23.92 24.80 -21.27
N GLU A 672 23.62 24.87 -22.56
CA GLU A 672 23.07 23.74 -23.32
C GLU A 672 24.03 22.56 -23.36
N GLU A 673 25.33 22.85 -23.53
CA GLU A 673 26.36 21.83 -23.53
C GLU A 673 26.53 21.16 -22.15
N VAL A 674 26.45 21.95 -21.07
CA VAL A 674 26.48 21.42 -19.70
C VAL A 674 25.30 20.47 -19.45
N VAL A 675 24.10 20.82 -19.88
CA VAL A 675 22.92 19.96 -19.73
C VAL A 675 23.05 18.67 -20.57
N ASN A 676 23.45 18.80 -21.83
CA ASN A 676 23.66 17.65 -22.72
C ASN A 676 24.73 16.68 -22.19
N SER A 677 25.85 17.23 -21.71
CA SER A 677 26.93 16.46 -21.09
C SER A 677 26.46 15.74 -19.83
N SER A 678 25.72 16.44 -18.95
CA SER A 678 25.18 15.85 -17.71
C SER A 678 24.21 14.70 -17.98
N ILE A 679 23.29 14.88 -18.94
CA ILE A 679 22.36 13.82 -19.35
C ILE A 679 23.13 12.64 -19.95
N THR A 680 24.13 12.89 -20.81
CA THR A 680 24.92 11.83 -21.42
C THR A 680 25.73 11.03 -20.40
N GLN A 681 26.29 11.71 -19.38
CA GLN A 681 27.06 11.07 -18.31
C GLN A 681 26.18 10.17 -17.45
N THR A 682 24.92 10.53 -17.21
CA THR A 682 23.97 9.76 -16.38
C THR A 682 23.17 8.73 -17.18
N LEU A 683 23.19 8.77 -18.52
CA LEU A 683 22.31 7.98 -19.39
C LEU A 683 22.42 6.47 -19.16
N THR A 684 23.64 5.92 -19.12
CA THR A 684 23.86 4.48 -18.93
C THR A 684 23.29 4.01 -17.58
N ARG A 685 23.44 4.83 -16.55
CA ARG A 685 22.91 4.58 -15.22
C ARG A 685 21.38 4.60 -15.25
N SER A 686 20.75 5.65 -15.81
CA SER A 686 19.30 5.73 -15.94
C SER A 686 18.70 4.55 -16.71
N ILE A 687 19.38 4.10 -17.79
CA ILE A 687 18.94 2.90 -18.54
C ILE A 687 19.04 1.64 -17.67
N TYR A 688 20.13 1.45 -16.92
CA TYR A 688 20.33 0.25 -16.11
C TYR A 688 19.35 0.17 -14.95
N THR A 689 19.08 1.29 -14.26
CA THR A 689 18.11 1.34 -13.17
C THR A 689 16.69 1.08 -13.68
N SER A 690 16.29 1.73 -14.77
CA SER A 690 14.98 1.49 -15.38
C SER A 690 14.83 0.08 -15.91
N PHE A 691 15.89 -0.50 -16.47
CA PHE A 691 15.88 -1.86 -16.98
C PHE A 691 15.71 -2.90 -15.86
N THR A 692 16.46 -2.77 -14.75
CA THR A 692 16.35 -3.72 -13.62
C THR A 692 14.96 -3.70 -12.98
N THR A 693 14.40 -2.52 -12.77
CA THR A 693 13.04 -2.39 -12.24
C THR A 693 11.99 -2.86 -13.25
N PHE A 694 12.14 -2.53 -14.53
CA PHE A 694 11.24 -2.98 -15.59
C PHE A 694 11.22 -4.51 -15.70
N VAL A 695 12.37 -5.18 -15.64
CA VAL A 695 12.47 -6.65 -15.69
C VAL A 695 11.72 -7.28 -14.51
N MET A 696 11.88 -6.76 -13.30
CA MET A 696 11.16 -7.27 -12.13
C MET A 696 9.64 -7.19 -12.31
N VAL A 697 9.15 -6.03 -12.76
CA VAL A 697 7.71 -5.83 -13.00
C VAL A 697 7.22 -6.62 -14.21
N ALA A 698 8.04 -6.80 -15.25
CA ALA A 698 7.69 -7.61 -16.42
C ALA A 698 7.54 -9.10 -16.08
N VAL A 699 8.45 -9.65 -15.27
CA VAL A 699 8.32 -11.03 -14.77
C VAL A 699 7.06 -11.20 -13.93
N LEU A 700 6.78 -10.20 -13.06
CA LEU A 700 5.57 -10.17 -12.27
C LEU A 700 4.29 -10.10 -13.15
N TYR A 701 4.32 -9.32 -14.23
CA TYR A 701 3.21 -9.23 -15.20
C TYR A 701 2.97 -10.55 -15.93
N ILE A 702 4.04 -11.22 -16.35
CA ILE A 702 3.94 -12.47 -17.12
C ILE A 702 3.41 -13.63 -16.25
N MET A 703 3.89 -13.73 -15.01
CA MET A 703 3.63 -14.87 -14.14
C MET A 703 2.52 -14.62 -13.11
N GLY A 704 2.22 -13.35 -12.80
CA GLY A 704 1.25 -13.00 -11.76
C GLY A 704 -0.19 -13.30 -12.17
N VAL A 705 -1.06 -13.45 -11.16
CA VAL A 705 -2.51 -13.55 -11.32
C VAL A 705 -3.09 -12.25 -11.88
N SER A 706 -4.35 -12.28 -12.34
CA SER A 706 -5.03 -11.15 -13.01
C SER A 706 -4.94 -9.84 -12.21
N SER A 707 -5.21 -9.85 -10.93
CA SER A 707 -5.14 -8.66 -10.07
C SER A 707 -3.74 -8.05 -10.00
N ILE A 708 -2.70 -8.90 -10.02
CA ILE A 708 -1.30 -8.45 -10.05
C ILE A 708 -0.94 -7.89 -11.42
N ARG A 709 -1.45 -8.49 -12.51
CA ARG A 709 -1.23 -7.97 -13.88
C ARG A 709 -1.84 -6.59 -14.08
N GLU A 710 -3.02 -6.33 -13.52
CA GLU A 710 -3.66 -5.01 -13.56
C GLU A 710 -2.82 -3.93 -12.88
N PHE A 711 -2.07 -4.28 -11.83
CA PHE A 711 -1.13 -3.39 -11.16
C PHE A 711 0.21 -3.27 -11.91
N ALA A 712 0.75 -4.38 -12.42
CA ALA A 712 2.07 -4.44 -13.04
C ALA A 712 2.12 -3.74 -14.41
N ALA A 713 1.09 -3.87 -15.24
CA ALA A 713 1.06 -3.29 -16.58
C ALA A 713 1.20 -1.76 -16.60
N PRO A 714 0.43 -0.98 -15.82
CA PRO A 714 0.62 0.46 -15.74
C PRO A 714 1.98 0.87 -15.16
N LEU A 715 2.51 0.10 -14.19
CA LEU A 715 3.84 0.34 -13.64
C LEU A 715 4.93 0.17 -14.69
N MET A 716 4.85 -0.84 -15.56
CA MET A 716 5.79 -1.02 -16.67
C MET A 716 5.81 0.21 -17.59
N VAL A 717 4.63 0.70 -17.97
CA VAL A 717 4.48 1.91 -18.77
C VAL A 717 5.05 3.12 -18.03
N GLY A 718 4.73 3.26 -16.73
CA GLY A 718 5.24 4.35 -15.91
C GLY A 718 6.76 4.39 -15.78
N ILE A 719 7.41 3.23 -15.61
CA ILE A 719 8.88 3.11 -15.60
C ILE A 719 9.48 3.58 -16.92
N LEU A 720 8.91 3.16 -18.06
CA LEU A 720 9.40 3.56 -19.39
C LEU A 720 9.18 5.05 -19.64
N VAL A 721 8.01 5.57 -19.30
CA VAL A 721 7.66 6.99 -19.45
C VAL A 721 8.51 7.86 -18.52
N GLY A 722 8.75 7.44 -17.27
CA GLY A 722 9.63 8.14 -16.32
C GLY A 722 11.09 8.16 -16.77
N ALA A 723 11.57 7.07 -17.36
CA ALA A 723 12.91 7.05 -17.99
C ALA A 723 12.99 8.00 -19.17
N TYR A 724 11.97 8.06 -20.01
CA TYR A 724 11.90 8.99 -21.13
C TYR A 724 11.82 10.44 -20.65
N SER A 725 10.93 10.77 -19.73
CA SER A 725 10.69 12.13 -19.26
C SER A 725 11.91 12.71 -18.54
N SER A 726 12.57 11.92 -17.70
CA SER A 726 13.78 12.36 -16.99
C SER A 726 14.93 12.71 -17.94
N VAL A 727 15.15 11.91 -18.98
CA VAL A 727 16.25 12.08 -19.95
C VAL A 727 15.92 13.17 -21.00
N CYS A 728 14.71 13.14 -21.57
CA CYS A 728 14.36 13.92 -22.75
C CYS A 728 13.61 15.22 -22.44
N VAL A 729 12.84 15.25 -21.35
CA VAL A 729 11.90 16.34 -21.07
C VAL A 729 12.41 17.26 -19.96
N THR A 730 12.80 16.70 -18.81
CA THR A 730 13.05 17.44 -17.58
C THR A 730 14.19 18.45 -17.69
N GLY A 731 15.35 18.03 -18.22
CA GLY A 731 16.51 18.92 -18.44
C GLY A 731 16.22 20.03 -19.45
N ALA A 732 15.44 19.73 -20.49
CA ALA A 732 15.02 20.70 -21.50
C ALA A 732 14.04 21.74 -20.93
N LEU A 733 13.06 21.33 -20.10
CA LEU A 733 12.13 22.22 -19.41
C LEU A 733 12.86 23.20 -18.46
N TRP A 734 13.77 22.66 -17.64
CA TRP A 734 14.59 23.49 -16.76
C TRP A 734 15.38 24.56 -17.54
N LEU A 735 15.99 24.17 -18.68
CA LEU A 735 16.74 25.10 -19.51
C LEU A 735 15.86 26.19 -20.12
N VAL A 736 14.67 25.84 -20.61
CA VAL A 736 13.69 26.81 -21.13
C VAL A 736 13.28 27.82 -20.07
N MET A 737 12.98 27.37 -18.85
CA MET A 737 12.68 28.25 -17.73
C MET A 737 13.84 29.19 -17.37
N LYS A 738 15.08 28.67 -17.40
CA LYS A 738 16.28 29.46 -17.11
C LYS A 738 16.58 30.52 -18.17
N LYS A 739 16.31 30.20 -19.46
CA LYS A 739 16.51 31.18 -20.57
C LYS A 739 15.45 32.27 -20.58
N ASN A 740 14.20 31.97 -20.28
CA ASN A 740 13.10 32.94 -20.30
C ASN A 740 13.25 34.03 -19.23
N VAL A 741 13.82 33.70 -18.06
CA VAL A 741 14.07 34.68 -17.00
C VAL A 741 15.18 35.69 -17.41
N LYS A 742 16.23 35.21 -18.12
CA LYS A 742 17.27 36.10 -18.64
C LYS A 742 16.72 37.08 -19.70
N ARG A 743 15.75 36.68 -20.52
CA ARG A 743 15.10 37.55 -21.51
C ARG A 743 14.23 38.63 -20.90
N LYS A 744 13.58 38.42 -19.76
CA LYS A 744 12.77 39.46 -19.06
C LYS A 744 13.60 40.46 -18.28
N GLY A 745 14.87 40.24 -18.06
CA GLY A 745 15.78 41.12 -17.30
C GLY A 745 16.73 42.01 -18.14
N GLN A 746 16.73 41.90 -19.47
CA GLN A 746 17.46 42.82 -20.35
C GLN A 746 16.49 43.91 -20.88
N PRO A 747 16.70 45.21 -20.57
CA PRO A 747 15.97 46.24 -21.26
C PRO A 747 16.28 46.14 -22.76
N ALA A 748 15.24 46.22 -23.57
CA ALA A 748 15.36 46.29 -25.01
C ALA A 748 16.27 47.45 -25.41
N VAL A 749 17.51 47.14 -25.86
CA VAL A 749 18.34 48.14 -26.53
C VAL A 749 17.69 48.35 -27.89
N THR A 750 16.92 49.38 -28.00
CA THR A 750 16.36 49.88 -29.25
C THR A 750 17.53 50.32 -30.10
N MET A 751 17.93 49.56 -31.12
CA MET A 751 18.75 50.03 -32.20
C MET A 751 17.93 51.02 -33.01
N ALA A 752 18.10 52.30 -32.70
CA ALA A 752 17.68 53.35 -33.59
C ALA A 752 18.62 53.37 -34.80
N ALA A 753 18.06 53.02 -35.94
CA ALA A 753 18.72 53.23 -37.24
C ALA A 753 18.85 54.75 -37.48
N THR A 754 20.07 55.25 -37.51
CA THR A 754 20.38 56.54 -38.17
C THR A 754 21.54 56.32 -39.10
N GLY A 755 21.26 56.86 -40.31
CA GLY A 755 22.06 56.62 -41.49
C GLY A 755 23.39 57.39 -41.60
N LYS A 756 24.07 57.00 -42.66
CA LYS A 756 25.22 57.63 -43.35
C LYS A 756 25.64 58.99 -42.90
N THR A 757 26.96 59.19 -42.68
CA THR A 757 27.80 60.02 -43.51
C THR A 757 29.29 59.82 -43.23
N SER A 758 30.05 59.91 -44.32
CA SER A 758 31.50 59.83 -44.50
C SER A 758 32.25 60.82 -43.70
N GLY A 759 33.47 60.48 -43.26
CA GLY A 759 34.46 61.51 -42.85
C GLY A 759 35.80 60.90 -42.41
N THR A 760 36.72 60.91 -43.26
CA THR A 760 38.18 60.67 -43.12
C THR A 760 38.81 61.54 -42.04
N SER A 761 39.67 61.07 -41.20
CA SER A 761 41.09 61.57 -40.95
C SER A 761 41.72 60.87 -39.75
N SER A 762 42.78 60.24 -40.01
CA SER A 762 44.18 60.26 -39.51
C SER A 762 44.49 60.48 -38.03
N VAL A 763 45.33 59.57 -37.50
CA VAL A 763 46.54 59.74 -36.72
C VAL A 763 46.35 60.08 -35.22
N GLN A 764 46.75 59.22 -34.34
CA GLN A 764 48.01 59.31 -33.59
C GLN A 764 48.15 58.21 -32.53
N LYS A 765 49.25 57.39 -32.71
CA LYS A 765 49.85 56.52 -31.72
C LYS A 765 50.30 57.37 -30.54
N LYS A 766 49.96 56.98 -29.33
CA LYS A 766 50.75 57.27 -28.13
C LYS A 766 50.95 55.98 -27.34
N THR A 767 52.15 55.49 -27.44
CA THR A 767 52.78 54.54 -26.53
C THR A 767 52.99 55.19 -25.17
N ARG A 768 52.57 54.53 -24.10
CA ARG A 768 53.10 54.81 -22.79
C ARG A 768 53.37 53.50 -22.05
N ASP A 769 54.64 53.33 -21.71
CA ASP A 769 55.22 52.31 -20.85
C ASP A 769 54.48 52.23 -19.50
N VAL A 770 54.32 51.02 -19.05
CA VAL A 770 53.94 50.71 -17.70
C VAL A 770 54.95 49.80 -17.06
N SER A 771 55.66 50.35 -16.16
CA SER A 771 56.58 49.65 -15.25
C SER A 771 55.84 48.65 -14.35
N GLN A 772 56.50 47.54 -14.15
CA GLN A 772 56.20 46.50 -13.17
C GLN A 772 55.90 47.07 -11.76
N LYS A 773 54.84 46.57 -11.12
CA LYS A 773 54.67 46.59 -9.68
C LYS A 773 54.23 45.19 -9.20
N ASP A 774 55.01 44.67 -8.28
CA ASP A 774 54.83 43.37 -7.59
C ASP A 774 53.54 43.26 -6.80
N PRO A 775 53.02 42.02 -6.59
CA PRO A 775 51.79 41.78 -5.87
C PRO A 775 51.99 41.90 -4.34
N ALA A 776 51.15 42.71 -3.74
CA ALA A 776 51.12 42.93 -2.27
C ALA A 776 50.63 41.69 -1.49
N GLN A 777 51.37 41.33 -0.45
CA GLN A 777 51.04 40.29 0.52
C GLN A 777 49.75 40.58 1.30
N PRO A 778 48.96 39.56 1.68
CA PRO A 778 47.74 39.79 2.47
C PRO A 778 48.08 40.03 3.96
N LYS A 779 47.34 40.96 4.55
CA LYS A 779 47.52 41.52 5.90
C LYS A 779 47.36 40.45 7.01
N LYS A 780 48.31 40.46 7.97
CA LYS A 780 48.49 39.62 9.18
C LYS A 780 47.34 39.66 10.24
N LYS A 781 46.18 40.25 9.99
CA LYS A 781 45.14 40.47 11.03
C LYS A 781 44.18 39.25 11.28
N ASN A 782 44.15 38.25 10.42
CA ASN A 782 43.24 37.12 10.59
C ASN A 782 43.86 35.87 11.26
N ARG A 783 45.20 35.78 11.38
CA ARG A 783 45.84 34.63 12.04
C ARG A 783 45.73 34.69 13.56
N LYS A 784 45.65 35.86 14.20
CA LYS A 784 45.54 35.96 15.66
C LYS A 784 44.14 35.55 16.18
N ARG A 785 43.05 35.83 15.45
CA ARG A 785 41.70 35.43 15.87
C ARG A 785 41.38 33.94 15.71
N VAL A 786 42.06 33.25 14.80
CA VAL A 786 41.91 31.81 14.64
C VAL A 786 42.71 31.05 15.71
N ALA A 787 43.89 31.51 16.07
CA ALA A 787 44.69 30.95 17.13
C ALA A 787 44.04 31.11 18.53
N GLU A 788 43.42 32.26 18.80
CA GLU A 788 42.68 32.53 20.05
C GLU A 788 41.39 31.66 20.18
N ARG A 789 40.73 31.30 19.06
CA ARG A 789 39.57 30.39 19.07
C ARG A 789 39.98 28.93 19.28
N LEU A 790 41.11 28.49 18.74
CA LEU A 790 41.62 27.13 18.96
C LEU A 790 42.12 26.92 20.40
N ALA A 791 42.81 27.90 20.98
CA ALA A 791 43.24 27.84 22.37
C ALA A 791 42.05 27.88 23.37
N ALA A 792 40.96 28.54 23.04
CA ALA A 792 39.76 28.57 23.86
C ALA A 792 38.97 27.24 23.78
N GLN A 793 39.05 26.50 22.66
CA GLN A 793 38.45 25.17 22.52
C GLN A 793 39.25 24.08 23.23
N GLU A 794 40.57 24.15 23.21
CA GLU A 794 41.45 23.24 23.98
C GLU A 794 41.33 23.46 25.50
N ALA A 795 41.17 24.67 25.95
CA ALA A 795 40.96 24.98 27.38
C ALA A 795 39.57 24.54 27.89
N ALA A 796 38.55 24.43 27.01
CA ALA A 796 37.23 23.91 27.34
C ALA A 796 37.18 22.37 27.36
N GLN A 797 37.99 21.68 26.57
CA GLN A 797 38.09 20.22 26.57
C GLN A 797 38.85 19.69 27.78
N ASN A 798 39.89 20.36 28.26
CA ASN A 798 40.64 19.93 29.45
C ASN A 798 39.91 20.17 30.79
N LYS A 799 38.83 21.00 30.79
CA LYS A 799 38.00 21.17 32.01
C LYS A 799 36.93 20.09 32.17
N THR A 800 36.67 19.30 31.12
CA THR A 800 35.70 18.20 31.15
C THR A 800 36.33 16.82 31.38
N GLU A 801 37.65 16.71 31.41
CA GLU A 801 38.40 15.50 31.78
C GLU A 801 38.83 15.44 33.26
N ASP A 802 38.82 16.56 33.98
CA ASP A 802 39.11 16.62 35.42
C ASP A 802 37.86 16.48 36.33
N GLU A 803 36.67 16.29 35.77
CA GLU A 803 35.42 16.07 36.51
C GLU A 803 34.76 14.70 36.19
N LYS A 804 35.51 13.69 35.74
CA LYS A 804 35.04 12.31 35.69
C LYS A 804 35.94 11.35 36.42
#